data_bcee2001d7c30b0507913bc09d6024ac
#
_entry.id   bcee2001d7c30b0507913bc09d6024ac
#
_cell.length_a   1.000
_cell.length_b   1.000
_cell.length_c   1.000
_cell.angle_alpha   90.00
_cell.angle_beta   90.00
_cell.angle_gamma   90.00
#
_symmetry.space_group_name_H-M   'P 1'
#
loop_
_entity.id
_entity.type
_entity.pdbx_description
1 polymer ?
#
loop_
_entity_poly.entity_id
_entity_poly.type
_entity_poly.pdbx_seq_one_letter_code
_entity_poly.pdbx_strand_id
1 'polypeptide(L)'
;MEKKDIKERDEVHKAIWAIADDLRGAVDGWDFKQYVLGIMFYRYISENITNYINEGEKKAGNTNFDYAKITDEEAETIRKEMVEEKGFFILPSELFENVYKKAKENEILNETLEKVFNNIENSAKGTESEKNLKGLFDDIDVNSKKLGTTVEKRNDKLVKVLEGIANIPLGNYKDNKIDAFGDAYEFLMSMYASNAGKSGGEFYTPQEVSELLTRLAILGKKTVEKVYDPACGSGSLLLKSAKILGKENVKQGFYGQEINLTTYNLCRINMFLHDIDYDKFDIECEDTLITPKHLDKKPFDVIVSNPPYSIKWVGNDNALLMGDQRYSPAGVLAPKSKADFAFIMHALDHLAQNGTAAIVCFPGTLYRCGAEQQIREYLIKNNFIDCIIQLPGNLFYGTSIATCIMVLKKNKKENSTLFIDATNECVRVSTNNKLKDENIENILKTYIERKDIEHISRLVTNEEIKTKEYNLAVSTYVKKEDTRIPIDIKELNKEINSINLAEDTLQKEINEKIAGNKMEELINQINPEDVKLVKLKNICNISIGEFVHKDKQSDDAPFPVYNGGTTNTGYYENYNNEGQKVLISARGANAGFVNKIEGQYWAGNSCYSIEVIDKQEIDWIYIYYYLKNNENKLLGEQQTGSIPAISKKQIEEFEIAIPPIKIQRQIIYILDKFTGLLSEMEKELEARKKQYEYYRDELLTFKEQKNKWK
;
A
#
# COMPACT_ATOMS: atom_id res chain seq x y z
N MET A 1 17.88 -6.30 -11.64
CA MET A 1 16.91 -6.15 -12.77
C MET A 1 17.54 -5.26 -13.82
N GLU A 2 17.63 -5.72 -15.08
CA GLU A 2 18.18 -4.92 -16.17
C GLU A 2 17.23 -3.76 -16.51
N LYS A 3 17.78 -2.60 -16.95
CA LYS A 3 16.98 -1.42 -17.33
C LYS A 3 15.90 -1.73 -18.39
N LYS A 4 16.08 -2.79 -19.18
CA LYS A 4 15.14 -3.27 -20.20
C LYS A 4 13.88 -3.87 -19.55
N ASP A 5 14.05 -4.68 -18.48
CA ASP A 5 12.95 -5.33 -17.76
C ASP A 5 12.01 -4.30 -17.09
N ILE A 6 12.58 -3.19 -16.56
CA ILE A 6 11.80 -2.10 -15.95
C ILE A 6 10.95 -1.38 -17.01
N LYS A 7 11.53 -1.13 -18.20
CA LYS A 7 10.81 -0.43 -19.27
C LYS A 7 9.64 -1.25 -19.81
N GLU A 8 9.84 -2.55 -20.00
CA GLU A 8 8.80 -3.47 -20.48
C GLU A 8 7.63 -3.55 -19.49
N ARG A 9 7.92 -3.62 -18.18
CA ARG A 9 6.88 -3.55 -17.12
C ARG A 9 6.11 -2.25 -17.13
N ASP A 10 6.78 -1.13 -17.27
CA ASP A 10 6.14 0.19 -17.32
C ASP A 10 5.19 0.33 -18.52
N GLU A 11 5.52 -0.29 -19.65
CA GLU A 11 4.66 -0.31 -20.84
C GLU A 11 3.40 -1.15 -20.60
N VAL A 12 3.52 -2.32 -19.98
CA VAL A 12 2.39 -3.16 -19.58
C VAL A 12 1.48 -2.42 -18.59
N HIS A 13 2.06 -1.80 -17.56
CA HIS A 13 1.30 -1.02 -16.57
C HIS A 13 0.54 0.14 -17.20
N LYS A 14 1.15 0.87 -18.15
CA LYS A 14 0.48 1.97 -18.88
C LYS A 14 -0.69 1.48 -19.73
N ALA A 15 -0.51 0.33 -20.42
CA ALA A 15 -1.58 -0.26 -21.22
C ALA A 15 -2.78 -0.67 -20.35
N ILE A 16 -2.54 -1.24 -19.18
CA ILE A 16 -3.59 -1.58 -18.21
C ILE A 16 -4.32 -0.34 -17.72
N TRP A 17 -3.59 0.74 -17.40
CA TRP A 17 -4.20 2.01 -17.01
C TRP A 17 -5.08 2.61 -18.10
N ALA A 18 -4.67 2.51 -19.37
CA ALA A 18 -5.46 2.99 -20.50
C ALA A 18 -6.82 2.27 -20.58
N ILE A 19 -6.84 0.94 -20.40
CA ILE A 19 -8.11 0.17 -20.35
C ILE A 19 -9.00 0.65 -19.18
N ALA A 20 -8.39 0.93 -18.01
CA ALA A 20 -9.11 1.43 -16.85
C ALA A 20 -9.73 2.81 -17.12
N ASP A 21 -9.02 3.69 -17.83
CA ASP A 21 -9.52 5.02 -18.18
C ASP A 21 -10.64 4.96 -19.23
N ASP A 22 -10.56 4.07 -20.22
CA ASP A 22 -11.58 3.89 -21.26
C ASP A 22 -12.92 3.37 -20.70
N LEU A 23 -12.88 2.63 -19.60
CA LEU A 23 -14.06 2.10 -18.92
C LEU A 23 -14.52 2.94 -17.72
N ARG A 24 -13.79 4.01 -17.38
CA ARG A 24 -14.08 4.88 -16.24
C ARG A 24 -15.48 5.50 -16.37
N GLY A 25 -16.26 5.38 -15.29
CA GLY A 25 -17.65 5.89 -15.22
C GLY A 25 -18.70 4.98 -15.86
N ALA A 26 -18.30 3.83 -16.42
CA ALA A 26 -19.21 2.86 -17.01
C ALA A 26 -19.40 1.62 -16.13
N VAL A 27 -18.36 1.20 -15.41
CA VAL A 27 -18.34 0.02 -14.53
C VAL A 27 -17.67 0.45 -13.22
N ASP A 28 -18.16 -0.02 -12.07
CA ASP A 28 -17.51 0.21 -10.79
C ASP A 28 -16.11 -0.41 -10.79
N GLY A 29 -15.17 0.20 -10.08
CA GLY A 29 -13.77 -0.22 -10.08
C GLY A 29 -13.53 -1.70 -9.73
N TRP A 30 -14.43 -2.30 -8.93
CA TRP A 30 -14.38 -3.72 -8.58
C TRP A 30 -14.82 -4.62 -9.74
N ASP A 31 -15.94 -4.31 -10.40
CA ASP A 31 -16.47 -5.09 -11.53
C ASP A 31 -15.54 -5.01 -12.74
N PHE A 32 -14.93 -3.84 -12.99
CA PHE A 32 -13.92 -3.65 -14.04
C PHE A 32 -12.78 -4.68 -13.96
N LYS A 33 -12.27 -4.90 -12.74
CA LYS A 33 -11.20 -5.86 -12.47
C LYS A 33 -11.54 -7.26 -12.98
N GLN A 34 -12.75 -7.74 -12.72
CA GLN A 34 -13.19 -9.08 -13.11
C GLN A 34 -13.16 -9.27 -14.62
N TYR A 35 -13.65 -8.27 -15.38
CA TYR A 35 -13.61 -8.32 -16.85
C TYR A 35 -12.18 -8.31 -17.38
N VAL A 36 -11.33 -7.42 -16.89
CA VAL A 36 -9.94 -7.32 -17.37
C VAL A 36 -9.15 -8.59 -17.05
N LEU A 37 -9.23 -9.07 -15.81
CA LEU A 37 -8.50 -10.28 -15.38
C LEU A 37 -9.00 -11.53 -16.12
N GLY A 38 -10.31 -11.69 -16.25
CA GLY A 38 -10.86 -12.86 -16.92
C GLY A 38 -10.61 -12.87 -18.42
N ILE A 39 -10.71 -11.74 -19.10
CA ILE A 39 -10.38 -11.65 -20.54
C ILE A 39 -8.86 -11.80 -20.76
N MET A 40 -8.04 -11.26 -19.84
CA MET A 40 -6.58 -11.48 -19.88
C MET A 40 -6.22 -12.96 -19.69
N PHE A 41 -6.90 -13.63 -18.75
CA PHE A 41 -6.76 -15.08 -18.57
C PHE A 41 -7.19 -15.85 -19.83
N TYR A 42 -8.33 -15.51 -20.43
CA TYR A 42 -8.78 -16.11 -21.70
C TYR A 42 -7.74 -15.94 -22.82
N ARG A 43 -7.15 -14.75 -22.96
CA ARG A 43 -6.04 -14.52 -23.90
C ARG A 43 -4.85 -15.44 -23.59
N TYR A 44 -4.43 -15.50 -22.32
CA TYR A 44 -3.30 -16.34 -21.89
C TYR A 44 -3.50 -17.82 -22.24
N ILE A 45 -4.63 -18.41 -21.84
CA ILE A 45 -4.86 -19.85 -22.11
C ILE A 45 -4.99 -20.14 -23.59
N SER A 46 -5.56 -19.20 -24.38
CA SER A 46 -5.63 -19.31 -25.85
C SER A 46 -4.24 -19.29 -26.48
N GLU A 47 -3.37 -18.36 -26.08
CA GLU A 47 -1.99 -18.30 -26.57
C GLU A 47 -1.16 -19.52 -26.10
N ASN A 48 -1.36 -19.96 -24.85
CA ASN A 48 -0.64 -21.11 -24.28
C ASN A 48 -0.94 -22.39 -25.05
N ILE A 49 -2.22 -22.73 -25.26
CA ILE A 49 -2.59 -23.95 -25.99
C ILE A 49 -2.16 -23.88 -27.45
N THR A 50 -2.32 -22.74 -28.11
CA THR A 50 -1.88 -22.53 -29.51
C THR A 50 -0.37 -22.74 -29.66
N ASN A 51 0.41 -22.14 -28.79
CA ASN A 51 1.87 -22.27 -28.80
C ASN A 51 2.31 -23.72 -28.52
N TYR A 52 1.67 -24.37 -27.55
CA TYR A 52 1.98 -25.77 -27.22
C TYR A 52 1.78 -26.69 -28.38
N ILE A 53 0.61 -26.63 -29.04
CA ILE A 53 0.31 -27.49 -30.24
C ILE A 53 1.24 -27.16 -31.39
N ASN A 54 1.45 -25.88 -31.72
CA ASN A 54 2.33 -25.45 -32.79
C ASN A 54 3.78 -25.93 -32.58
N GLU A 55 4.27 -25.95 -31.35
CA GLU A 55 5.59 -26.46 -31.01
C GLU A 55 5.70 -27.99 -31.15
N GLY A 56 4.65 -28.69 -30.72
CA GLY A 56 4.55 -30.13 -30.92
C GLY A 56 4.66 -30.49 -32.39
N GLU A 57 3.86 -29.87 -33.24
CA GLU A 57 3.83 -30.06 -34.69
C GLU A 57 5.16 -29.67 -35.35
N LYS A 58 5.78 -28.57 -34.91
CA LYS A 58 7.10 -28.18 -35.39
C LYS A 58 8.18 -29.22 -35.08
N LYS A 59 8.13 -29.80 -33.87
CA LYS A 59 9.04 -30.92 -33.49
C LYS A 59 8.78 -32.18 -34.32
N ALA A 60 7.53 -32.42 -34.72
CA ALA A 60 7.13 -33.51 -35.62
C ALA A 60 7.49 -33.25 -37.08
N GLY A 61 8.03 -32.05 -37.43
CA GLY A 61 8.43 -31.68 -38.78
C GLY A 61 7.47 -30.77 -39.55
N ASN A 62 6.32 -30.45 -38.99
CA ASN A 62 5.29 -29.59 -39.59
C ASN A 62 5.57 -28.10 -39.28
N THR A 63 6.63 -27.53 -39.86
CA THR A 63 7.10 -26.17 -39.54
C THR A 63 6.14 -25.05 -39.91
N ASN A 64 5.17 -25.27 -40.80
CA ASN A 64 4.18 -24.30 -41.27
C ASN A 64 2.79 -24.49 -40.63
N PHE A 65 2.68 -25.42 -39.69
CA PHE A 65 1.43 -25.66 -38.99
C PHE A 65 1.06 -24.46 -38.11
N ASP A 66 -0.22 -24.08 -38.10
CA ASP A 66 -0.76 -23.02 -37.27
C ASP A 66 -2.15 -23.45 -36.74
N TYR A 67 -2.20 -23.80 -35.48
CA TYR A 67 -3.43 -24.26 -34.82
C TYR A 67 -4.59 -23.28 -34.95
N ALA A 68 -4.30 -21.98 -34.94
CA ALA A 68 -5.33 -20.96 -35.08
C ALA A 68 -6.02 -20.92 -36.45
N LYS A 69 -5.50 -21.67 -37.46
CA LYS A 69 -5.99 -21.66 -38.83
C LYS A 69 -6.63 -22.98 -39.30
N ILE A 70 -6.50 -24.06 -38.53
CA ILE A 70 -7.18 -25.32 -38.86
C ILE A 70 -8.68 -25.24 -38.53
N THR A 71 -9.45 -26.17 -39.06
CA THR A 71 -10.90 -26.24 -38.77
C THR A 71 -11.17 -26.81 -37.37
N ASP A 72 -12.36 -26.52 -36.81
CA ASP A 72 -12.75 -27.07 -35.53
C ASP A 72 -12.87 -28.61 -35.57
N GLU A 73 -13.28 -29.19 -36.69
CA GLU A 73 -13.37 -30.63 -36.90
C GLU A 73 -11.98 -31.30 -36.85
N GLU A 74 -10.97 -30.66 -37.45
CA GLU A 74 -9.58 -31.14 -37.37
C GLU A 74 -9.06 -31.06 -35.93
N ALA A 75 -9.33 -29.97 -35.26
CA ALA A 75 -8.91 -29.76 -33.85
C ALA A 75 -9.57 -30.73 -32.85
N GLU A 76 -10.82 -31.18 -33.11
CA GLU A 76 -11.49 -32.15 -32.22
C GLU A 76 -10.73 -33.48 -32.10
N THR A 77 -9.91 -33.82 -33.07
CA THR A 77 -9.13 -35.08 -33.05
C THR A 77 -8.10 -35.14 -31.94
N ILE A 78 -7.58 -33.99 -31.49
CA ILE A 78 -6.59 -33.89 -30.41
C ILE A 78 -7.16 -33.45 -29.08
N ARG A 79 -8.50 -33.22 -28.96
CA ARG A 79 -9.16 -32.76 -27.74
C ARG A 79 -8.76 -33.56 -26.51
N LYS A 80 -8.84 -34.89 -26.59
CA LYS A 80 -8.58 -35.75 -25.42
C LYS A 80 -7.15 -35.59 -24.92
N GLU A 81 -6.18 -35.59 -25.83
CA GLU A 81 -4.76 -35.43 -25.51
C GLU A 81 -4.52 -34.06 -24.84
N MET A 82 -5.08 -33.00 -25.40
CA MET A 82 -4.90 -31.65 -24.86
C MET A 82 -5.51 -31.51 -23.46
N VAL A 83 -6.66 -32.10 -23.20
CA VAL A 83 -7.27 -32.07 -21.86
C VAL A 83 -6.44 -32.90 -20.87
N GLU A 84 -5.86 -34.01 -21.25
CA GLU A 84 -4.95 -34.80 -20.41
C GLU A 84 -3.65 -34.05 -20.10
N GLU A 85 -3.09 -33.31 -21.06
CA GLU A 85 -1.80 -32.63 -20.91
C GLU A 85 -1.92 -31.19 -20.32
N LYS A 86 -2.93 -30.42 -20.76
CA LYS A 86 -3.10 -29.02 -20.38
C LYS A 86 -4.25 -28.78 -19.40
N GLY A 87 -5.10 -29.75 -19.21
CA GLY A 87 -6.26 -29.66 -18.37
C GLY A 87 -7.49 -29.06 -19.05
N PHE A 88 -7.38 -28.51 -20.26
CA PHE A 88 -8.46 -27.85 -21.00
C PHE A 88 -8.25 -27.94 -22.51
N PHE A 89 -9.32 -27.60 -23.25
CA PHE A 89 -9.29 -27.53 -24.70
C PHE A 89 -10.06 -26.29 -25.20
N ILE A 90 -9.53 -25.65 -26.25
CA ILE A 90 -10.15 -24.50 -26.91
C ILE A 90 -10.15 -24.76 -28.41
N LEU A 91 -11.30 -24.67 -29.06
CA LEU A 91 -11.43 -24.80 -30.51
C LEU A 91 -10.75 -23.63 -31.24
N PRO A 92 -10.21 -23.81 -32.44
CA PRO A 92 -9.62 -22.73 -33.25
C PRO A 92 -10.56 -21.52 -33.40
N SER A 93 -11.85 -21.75 -33.67
CA SER A 93 -12.83 -20.65 -33.78
C SER A 93 -13.06 -19.89 -32.49
N GLU A 94 -12.74 -20.49 -31.34
CA GLU A 94 -12.95 -19.98 -29.98
C GLU A 94 -11.65 -19.39 -29.35
N LEU A 95 -10.53 -19.40 -30.08
CA LEU A 95 -9.30 -18.75 -29.61
C LEU A 95 -9.47 -17.24 -29.53
N PHE A 96 -8.88 -16.62 -28.50
CA PHE A 96 -8.95 -15.17 -28.26
C PHE A 96 -8.68 -14.34 -29.51
N GLU A 97 -7.62 -14.68 -30.26
CA GLU A 97 -7.25 -13.95 -31.48
C GLU A 97 -8.34 -14.02 -32.56
N ASN A 98 -8.96 -15.18 -32.75
CA ASN A 98 -10.00 -15.39 -33.77
C ASN A 98 -11.34 -14.75 -33.38
N VAL A 99 -11.69 -14.78 -32.10
CA VAL A 99 -12.86 -14.08 -31.55
C VAL A 99 -12.65 -12.57 -31.63
N TYR A 100 -11.48 -12.08 -31.24
CA TYR A 100 -11.14 -10.65 -31.28
C TYR A 100 -11.20 -10.08 -32.71
N LYS A 101 -10.64 -10.79 -33.71
CA LYS A 101 -10.66 -10.35 -35.11
C LYS A 101 -12.08 -10.10 -35.65
N LYS A 102 -13.07 -10.85 -35.15
CA LYS A 102 -14.47 -10.76 -35.54
C LYS A 102 -15.32 -9.91 -34.59
N ALA A 103 -14.78 -9.44 -33.48
CA ALA A 103 -15.52 -8.86 -32.37
C ALA A 103 -16.36 -7.64 -32.78
N LYS A 104 -15.81 -6.75 -33.64
CA LYS A 104 -16.52 -5.54 -34.13
C LYS A 104 -17.73 -5.81 -34.99
N GLU A 105 -17.73 -6.93 -35.71
CA GLU A 105 -18.77 -7.31 -36.64
C GLU A 105 -19.77 -8.29 -35.99
N ASN A 106 -19.49 -8.74 -34.75
CA ASN A 106 -20.32 -9.71 -34.06
C ASN A 106 -21.39 -9.02 -33.18
N GLU A 107 -22.61 -8.95 -33.70
CA GLU A 107 -23.75 -8.33 -33.00
C GLU A 107 -24.17 -9.10 -31.72
N ILE A 108 -23.77 -10.36 -31.58
CA ILE A 108 -24.03 -11.23 -30.42
C ILE A 108 -22.74 -11.60 -29.67
N LEU A 109 -21.78 -10.66 -29.60
CA LEU A 109 -20.48 -10.92 -28.98
C LEU A 109 -20.57 -11.39 -27.53
N ASN A 110 -21.51 -10.86 -26.75
CA ASN A 110 -21.77 -11.30 -25.38
C ASN A 110 -22.15 -12.79 -25.32
N GLU A 111 -23.05 -13.26 -26.18
CA GLU A 111 -23.45 -14.67 -26.24
C GLU A 111 -22.30 -15.56 -26.75
N THR A 112 -21.51 -15.04 -27.69
CA THR A 112 -20.32 -15.75 -28.21
C THR A 112 -19.31 -15.98 -27.10
N LEU A 113 -18.98 -14.94 -26.30
CA LEU A 113 -18.03 -15.05 -25.19
C LEU A 113 -18.55 -15.99 -24.10
N GLU A 114 -19.86 -15.89 -23.72
CA GLU A 114 -20.47 -16.79 -22.76
C GLU A 114 -20.37 -18.25 -23.21
N LYS A 115 -20.65 -18.53 -24.50
CA LYS A 115 -20.50 -19.87 -25.06
C LYS A 115 -19.05 -20.36 -25.02
N VAL A 116 -18.09 -19.51 -25.39
CA VAL A 116 -16.64 -19.84 -25.37
C VAL A 116 -16.22 -20.20 -23.96
N PHE A 117 -16.55 -19.40 -22.96
CA PHE A 117 -16.20 -19.66 -21.56
C PHE A 117 -16.80 -20.97 -21.05
N ASN A 118 -18.07 -21.20 -21.32
CA ASN A 118 -18.74 -22.46 -21.00
C ASN A 118 -18.08 -23.66 -21.69
N ASN A 119 -17.68 -23.53 -22.96
CA ASN A 119 -17.04 -24.62 -23.71
C ASN A 119 -15.65 -24.95 -23.15
N ILE A 120 -14.88 -23.93 -22.76
CA ILE A 120 -13.57 -24.12 -22.11
C ILE A 120 -13.74 -24.90 -20.80
N GLU A 121 -14.64 -24.47 -19.91
CA GLU A 121 -14.91 -25.16 -18.65
C GLU A 121 -15.43 -26.59 -18.85
N ASN A 122 -16.38 -26.77 -19.78
CA ASN A 122 -16.95 -28.08 -20.09
C ASN A 122 -15.98 -29.04 -20.78
N SER A 123 -14.88 -28.51 -21.38
CA SER A 123 -13.85 -29.36 -21.98
C SER A 123 -13.20 -30.30 -20.97
N ALA A 124 -13.12 -29.86 -19.71
CA ALA A 124 -12.53 -30.62 -18.61
C ALA A 124 -13.53 -31.53 -17.86
N LYS A 125 -14.79 -31.52 -18.23
CA LYS A 125 -15.83 -32.27 -17.50
C LYS A 125 -15.56 -33.75 -17.46
N GLY A 126 -15.58 -34.35 -16.26
CA GLY A 126 -15.29 -35.76 -16.02
C GLY A 126 -13.80 -36.12 -16.00
N THR A 127 -12.91 -35.13 -16.01
CA THR A 127 -11.45 -35.32 -15.94
C THR A 127 -10.90 -34.82 -14.59
N GLU A 128 -9.62 -35.08 -14.30
CA GLU A 128 -8.96 -34.61 -13.09
C GLU A 128 -8.87 -33.08 -13.00
N SER A 129 -8.83 -32.40 -14.15
CA SER A 129 -8.76 -30.93 -14.24
C SER A 129 -10.11 -30.22 -14.03
N GLU A 130 -11.25 -30.95 -14.04
CA GLU A 130 -12.59 -30.37 -13.90
C GLU A 130 -12.67 -29.41 -12.71
N LYS A 131 -12.15 -29.84 -11.56
CA LYS A 131 -12.14 -29.04 -10.31
C LYS A 131 -11.44 -27.69 -10.51
N ASN A 132 -10.36 -27.66 -11.25
CA ASN A 132 -9.52 -26.46 -11.42
C ASN A 132 -10.07 -25.49 -12.46
N LEU A 133 -10.96 -25.96 -13.36
CA LEU A 133 -11.53 -25.15 -14.43
C LEU A 133 -12.99 -24.72 -14.18
N LYS A 134 -13.78 -25.56 -13.53
CA LYS A 134 -15.19 -25.28 -13.28
C LYS A 134 -15.40 -23.96 -12.53
N GLY A 135 -16.23 -23.07 -13.09
CA GLY A 135 -16.59 -21.78 -12.52
C GLY A 135 -15.47 -20.73 -12.57
N LEU A 136 -14.42 -20.91 -13.37
CA LEU A 136 -13.34 -19.91 -13.50
C LEU A 136 -13.80 -18.60 -14.11
N PHE A 137 -14.81 -18.68 -15.00
CA PHE A 137 -15.37 -17.52 -15.69
C PHE A 137 -16.68 -17.01 -15.05
N ASP A 138 -17.16 -17.60 -13.95
CA ASP A 138 -18.44 -17.22 -13.30
C ASP A 138 -18.47 -15.73 -12.86
N ASP A 139 -17.32 -15.16 -12.53
CA ASP A 139 -17.20 -13.74 -12.15
C ASP A 139 -17.26 -12.77 -13.35
N ILE A 140 -17.32 -13.28 -14.61
CA ILE A 140 -17.35 -12.48 -15.84
C ILE A 140 -18.76 -12.52 -16.45
N ASP A 141 -19.67 -11.74 -15.87
CA ASP A 141 -21.04 -11.63 -16.43
C ASP A 141 -21.05 -10.72 -17.66
N VAL A 142 -20.80 -11.30 -18.86
CA VAL A 142 -20.84 -10.60 -20.16
C VAL A 142 -22.22 -10.06 -20.52
N ASN A 143 -23.28 -10.50 -19.81
CA ASN A 143 -24.66 -10.06 -19.97
C ASN A 143 -25.08 -9.01 -18.94
N SER A 144 -24.17 -8.58 -18.05
CA SER A 144 -24.46 -7.65 -16.97
C SER A 144 -24.98 -6.30 -17.48
N LYS A 145 -26.05 -5.82 -16.83
CA LYS A 145 -26.57 -4.46 -17.06
C LYS A 145 -25.56 -3.36 -16.72
N LYS A 146 -24.53 -3.67 -15.94
CA LYS A 146 -23.42 -2.75 -15.63
C LYS A 146 -22.58 -2.43 -16.87
N LEU A 147 -22.43 -3.37 -17.80
CA LEU A 147 -21.78 -3.13 -19.09
C LEU A 147 -22.65 -2.24 -20.00
N GLY A 148 -23.97 -2.37 -19.93
CA GLY A 148 -24.89 -1.57 -20.75
C GLY A 148 -26.32 -2.07 -20.66
N THR A 149 -27.28 -1.15 -20.83
CA THR A 149 -28.72 -1.45 -20.78
C THR A 149 -29.24 -2.20 -22.00
N THR A 150 -28.50 -2.15 -23.13
CA THR A 150 -28.82 -2.87 -24.37
C THR A 150 -27.68 -3.82 -24.75
N VAL A 151 -27.98 -4.83 -25.59
CA VAL A 151 -26.95 -5.77 -26.11
C VAL A 151 -25.85 -5.01 -26.82
N GLU A 152 -26.22 -4.09 -27.72
CA GLU A 152 -25.28 -3.24 -28.46
C GLU A 152 -24.29 -2.51 -27.54
N LYS A 153 -24.79 -1.81 -26.50
CA LYS A 153 -23.93 -1.11 -25.52
C LYS A 153 -23.03 -2.04 -24.72
N ARG A 154 -23.49 -3.26 -24.43
CA ARG A 154 -22.64 -4.27 -23.78
C ARG A 154 -21.54 -4.71 -24.71
N ASN A 155 -21.88 -5.05 -25.96
CA ASN A 155 -20.92 -5.48 -26.98
C ASN A 155 -19.89 -4.40 -27.28
N ASP A 156 -20.28 -3.12 -27.40
CA ASP A 156 -19.33 -2.01 -27.58
C ASP A 156 -18.27 -1.96 -26.46
N LYS A 157 -18.66 -2.23 -25.22
CA LYS A 157 -17.70 -2.25 -24.12
C LYS A 157 -16.85 -3.50 -24.11
N LEU A 158 -17.43 -4.66 -24.41
CA LEU A 158 -16.68 -5.92 -24.53
C LEU A 158 -15.64 -5.81 -25.65
N VAL A 159 -15.96 -5.19 -26.79
CA VAL A 159 -15.01 -4.90 -27.87
C VAL A 159 -13.85 -4.05 -27.33
N LYS A 160 -14.11 -2.98 -26.59
CA LYS A 160 -13.04 -2.13 -26.02
C LYS A 160 -12.15 -2.89 -25.05
N VAL A 161 -12.73 -3.76 -24.19
CA VAL A 161 -11.93 -4.61 -23.29
C VAL A 161 -11.04 -5.56 -24.10
N LEU A 162 -11.61 -6.24 -25.09
CA LEU A 162 -10.85 -7.13 -25.97
C LEU A 162 -9.73 -6.40 -26.70
N GLU A 163 -10.00 -5.22 -27.27
CA GLU A 163 -8.99 -4.37 -27.93
C GLU A 163 -7.89 -3.95 -26.95
N GLY A 164 -8.28 -3.46 -25.78
CA GLY A 164 -7.34 -3.05 -24.74
C GLY A 164 -6.43 -4.21 -24.34
N ILE A 165 -7.00 -5.39 -24.07
CA ILE A 165 -6.27 -6.60 -23.72
C ILE A 165 -5.39 -7.09 -24.87
N ALA A 166 -5.87 -7.06 -26.12
CA ALA A 166 -5.08 -7.46 -27.30
C ALA A 166 -3.83 -6.57 -27.49
N ASN A 167 -3.94 -5.29 -27.14
CA ASN A 167 -2.86 -4.32 -27.27
C ASN A 167 -1.85 -4.30 -26.11
N ILE A 168 -2.07 -5.04 -25.02
CA ILE A 168 -1.08 -5.15 -23.95
C ILE A 168 0.16 -5.86 -24.50
N PRO A 169 1.37 -5.26 -24.41
CA PRO A 169 2.60 -5.85 -24.93
C PRO A 169 3.11 -6.95 -23.98
N LEU A 170 2.48 -8.12 -24.00
CA LEU A 170 2.83 -9.26 -23.16
C LEU A 170 4.02 -10.08 -23.71
N GLY A 171 4.58 -9.67 -24.87
CA GLY A 171 5.71 -10.31 -25.52
C GLY A 171 5.40 -11.68 -26.12
N ASN A 172 6.40 -12.31 -26.71
CA ASN A 172 6.33 -13.72 -27.11
C ASN A 172 6.68 -14.59 -25.92
N TYR A 173 5.86 -15.57 -25.62
CA TYR A 173 5.99 -16.53 -24.51
C TYR A 173 7.40 -17.16 -24.37
N LYS A 174 8.17 -17.26 -25.45
CA LYS A 174 9.51 -17.86 -25.48
C LYS A 174 10.68 -16.92 -25.18
N ASP A 175 10.51 -15.64 -25.47
CA ASP A 175 11.61 -14.66 -25.41
C ASP A 175 11.61 -13.85 -24.12
N ASN A 176 10.54 -13.94 -23.31
CA ASN A 176 10.37 -13.15 -22.11
C ASN A 176 10.99 -13.85 -20.90
N LYS A 177 12.05 -13.25 -20.38
CA LYS A 177 12.57 -13.51 -19.03
C LYS A 177 11.58 -13.04 -17.93
N ILE A 178 10.51 -12.35 -18.31
CA ILE A 178 9.51 -11.76 -17.44
C ILE A 178 8.21 -12.55 -17.61
N ASP A 179 7.62 -12.95 -16.51
CA ASP A 179 6.25 -13.44 -16.46
C ASP A 179 5.30 -12.25 -16.67
N ALA A 180 5.15 -11.82 -17.93
CA ALA A 180 4.42 -10.60 -18.26
C ALA A 180 2.93 -10.65 -17.90
N PHE A 181 2.32 -11.84 -18.01
CA PHE A 181 0.92 -12.04 -17.59
C PHE A 181 0.78 -11.99 -16.06
N GLY A 182 1.66 -12.68 -15.34
CA GLY A 182 1.69 -12.63 -13.89
C GLY A 182 2.02 -11.24 -13.35
N ASP A 183 3.00 -10.54 -13.93
CA ASP A 183 3.33 -9.16 -13.54
C ASP A 183 2.15 -8.20 -13.81
N ALA A 184 1.41 -8.37 -14.92
CA ALA A 184 0.20 -7.61 -15.22
C ALA A 184 -0.91 -7.88 -14.20
N TYR A 185 -1.10 -9.13 -13.83
CA TYR A 185 -2.05 -9.54 -12.80
C TYR A 185 -1.69 -8.93 -11.43
N GLU A 186 -0.44 -9.07 -10.99
CA GLU A 186 0.03 -8.51 -9.72
C GLU A 186 -0.13 -6.99 -9.67
N PHE A 187 0.15 -6.30 -10.77
CA PHE A 187 -0.06 -4.86 -10.88
C PHE A 187 -1.53 -4.49 -10.70
N LEU A 188 -2.44 -5.16 -11.40
CA LEU A 188 -3.89 -4.97 -11.24
C LEU A 188 -4.33 -5.20 -9.81
N MET A 189 -3.86 -6.26 -9.16
CA MET A 189 -4.19 -6.55 -7.75
C MET A 189 -3.67 -5.48 -6.80
N SER A 190 -2.45 -5.00 -6.97
CA SER A 190 -1.85 -3.95 -6.13
C SER A 190 -2.58 -2.61 -6.27
N MET A 191 -2.96 -2.25 -7.50
CA MET A 191 -3.72 -1.04 -7.81
C MET A 191 -5.09 -1.04 -7.11
N TYR A 192 -5.75 -2.20 -7.05
CA TYR A 192 -7.04 -2.34 -6.37
C TYR A 192 -6.93 -2.38 -4.86
N ALA A 193 -5.92 -3.04 -4.31
CA ALA A 193 -5.67 -3.05 -2.87
C ALA A 193 -5.43 -1.64 -2.32
N SER A 194 -4.71 -0.80 -3.07
CA SER A 194 -4.47 0.61 -2.70
C SER A 194 -5.74 1.46 -2.68
N ASN A 195 -6.73 1.14 -3.52
CA ASN A 195 -7.99 1.88 -3.64
C ASN A 195 -9.12 1.31 -2.76
N ALA A 196 -9.02 0.07 -2.28
CA ALA A 196 -10.04 -0.61 -1.48
C ALA A 196 -10.11 -0.14 -0.01
N GLY A 197 -9.30 0.82 0.41
CA GLY A 197 -9.30 1.36 1.77
C GLY A 197 -8.94 0.32 2.84
N LYS A 198 -9.72 0.27 3.94
CA LYS A 198 -9.44 -0.62 5.09
C LYS A 198 -9.43 -2.12 4.75
N SER A 199 -10.12 -2.54 3.71
CA SER A 199 -10.20 -3.95 3.27
C SER A 199 -9.03 -4.36 2.37
N GLY A 200 -8.22 -3.43 1.88
CA GLY A 200 -7.13 -3.73 0.92
C GLY A 200 -6.07 -4.68 1.48
N GLY A 201 -5.74 -4.57 2.77
CA GLY A 201 -4.76 -5.44 3.43
C GLY A 201 -5.25 -6.87 3.66
N GLU A 202 -6.55 -7.13 3.61
CA GLU A 202 -7.13 -8.48 3.76
C GLU A 202 -7.03 -9.29 2.45
N PHE A 203 -6.91 -8.63 1.30
CA PHE A 203 -6.91 -9.27 -0.01
C PHE A 203 -5.55 -9.34 -0.69
N TYR A 204 -4.58 -8.58 -0.22
CA TYR A 204 -3.27 -8.48 -0.87
C TYR A 204 -2.13 -8.32 0.12
N THR A 205 -1.18 -9.25 0.09
CA THR A 205 0.06 -9.17 0.85
C THR A 205 1.12 -8.46 0.01
N PRO A 206 1.80 -7.41 0.53
CA PRO A 206 2.88 -6.75 -0.20
C PRO A 206 3.95 -7.75 -0.67
N GLN A 207 4.43 -7.59 -1.90
CA GLN A 207 5.35 -8.52 -2.54
C GLN A 207 6.64 -8.77 -1.73
N GLU A 208 7.18 -7.73 -1.12
CA GLU A 208 8.36 -7.81 -0.26
C GLU A 208 8.10 -8.58 1.04
N VAL A 209 6.89 -8.50 1.60
CA VAL A 209 6.50 -9.31 2.78
C VAL A 209 6.29 -10.76 2.37
N SER A 210 5.67 -11.01 1.21
CA SER A 210 5.52 -12.35 0.64
C SER A 210 6.89 -13.01 0.40
N GLU A 211 7.87 -12.24 -0.07
CA GLU A 211 9.24 -12.71 -0.26
C GLU A 211 9.91 -13.06 1.07
N LEU A 212 9.81 -12.19 2.06
CA LEU A 212 10.39 -12.44 3.38
C LEU A 212 9.78 -13.70 4.03
N LEU A 213 8.45 -13.85 4.04
CA LEU A 213 7.75 -15.02 4.56
C LEU A 213 8.22 -16.31 3.89
N THR A 214 8.25 -16.29 2.56
CA THR A 214 8.68 -17.45 1.77
C THR A 214 10.12 -17.81 2.07
N ARG A 215 11.05 -16.85 2.04
CA ARG A 215 12.48 -17.09 2.30
C ARG A 215 12.74 -17.60 3.73
N LEU A 216 11.97 -17.16 4.71
CA LEU A 216 12.01 -17.71 6.07
C LEU A 216 11.56 -19.18 6.11
N ALA A 217 10.45 -19.49 5.40
CA ALA A 217 9.86 -20.84 5.43
C ALA A 217 10.66 -21.88 4.65
N ILE A 218 11.37 -21.47 3.58
CA ILE A 218 12.17 -22.37 2.73
C ILE A 218 13.65 -22.41 3.09
N LEU A 219 14.09 -21.64 4.09
CA LEU A 219 15.51 -21.52 4.43
C LEU A 219 16.19 -22.87 4.58
N GLY A 220 17.29 -23.07 3.83
CA GLY A 220 18.05 -24.31 3.81
C GLY A 220 17.45 -25.47 3.01
N LYS A 221 16.31 -25.26 2.35
CA LYS A 221 15.65 -26.24 1.48
C LYS A 221 15.92 -25.92 0.01
N LYS A 222 16.32 -26.92 -0.77
CA LYS A 222 16.47 -26.82 -2.24
C LYS A 222 15.24 -27.35 -2.95
N THR A 223 14.59 -28.35 -2.39
CA THR A 223 13.37 -28.97 -2.86
C THR A 223 12.43 -29.20 -1.69
N VAL A 224 11.13 -29.17 -1.95
CA VAL A 224 10.08 -29.48 -0.97
C VAL A 224 9.03 -30.36 -1.62
N GLU A 225 8.30 -31.12 -0.80
CA GLU A 225 7.20 -31.93 -1.32
C GLU A 225 5.97 -31.05 -1.58
N LYS A 226 5.53 -30.28 -0.59
CA LYS A 226 4.29 -29.51 -0.62
C LYS A 226 4.43 -28.14 0.04
N VAL A 227 3.78 -27.15 -0.59
CA VAL A 227 3.60 -25.79 -0.03
C VAL A 227 2.12 -25.58 0.27
N TYR A 228 1.78 -24.97 1.40
CA TYR A 228 0.40 -24.76 1.83
C TYR A 228 0.15 -23.35 2.36
N ASP A 229 -1.00 -22.78 2.00
CA ASP A 229 -1.54 -21.54 2.58
C ASP A 229 -3.01 -21.75 2.99
N PRO A 230 -3.33 -21.77 4.30
CA PRO A 230 -4.68 -21.99 4.81
C PRO A 230 -5.64 -20.80 4.60
N ALA A 231 -5.17 -19.66 4.13
CA ALA A 231 -5.95 -18.47 3.81
C ALA A 231 -5.32 -17.78 2.58
N CYS A 232 -5.32 -18.52 1.45
CA CYS A 232 -4.42 -18.23 0.33
C CYS A 232 -4.76 -16.93 -0.44
N GLY A 233 -5.95 -16.37 -0.25
CA GLY A 233 -6.35 -15.18 -0.97
C GLY A 233 -6.22 -15.40 -2.48
N SER A 234 -5.55 -14.50 -3.17
CA SER A 234 -5.25 -14.62 -4.60
C SER A 234 -4.05 -15.52 -4.94
N GLY A 235 -3.49 -16.24 -3.97
CA GLY A 235 -2.37 -17.17 -4.17
C GLY A 235 -0.98 -16.56 -4.21
N SER A 236 -0.83 -15.28 -3.88
CA SER A 236 0.45 -14.56 -4.01
C SER A 236 1.61 -15.20 -3.23
N LEU A 237 1.36 -15.74 -2.04
CA LEU A 237 2.37 -16.42 -1.22
C LEU A 237 2.78 -17.78 -1.82
N LEU A 238 1.83 -18.53 -2.35
CA LEU A 238 2.09 -19.80 -3.04
C LEU A 238 2.96 -19.57 -4.28
N LEU A 239 2.60 -18.56 -5.09
CA LEU A 239 3.34 -18.20 -6.30
C LEU A 239 4.72 -17.61 -6.00
N LYS A 240 4.86 -16.84 -4.91
CA LYS A 240 6.17 -16.39 -4.46
C LYS A 240 7.06 -17.58 -4.12
N SER A 241 6.49 -18.62 -3.51
CA SER A 241 7.20 -19.88 -3.21
C SER A 241 7.62 -20.60 -4.49
N ALA A 242 6.75 -20.64 -5.51
CA ALA A 242 7.08 -21.19 -6.83
C ALA A 242 8.23 -20.42 -7.50
N LYS A 243 8.21 -19.08 -7.42
CA LYS A 243 9.23 -18.22 -8.04
C LYS A 243 10.60 -18.34 -7.37
N ILE A 244 10.66 -18.47 -6.05
CA ILE A 244 11.92 -18.52 -5.30
C ILE A 244 12.55 -19.91 -5.31
N LEU A 245 11.74 -20.97 -5.15
CA LEU A 245 12.23 -22.36 -5.19
C LEU A 245 12.47 -22.86 -6.62
N GLY A 246 11.72 -22.35 -7.61
CA GLY A 246 11.47 -23.00 -8.89
C GLY A 246 10.29 -23.98 -8.77
N LYS A 247 9.28 -23.84 -9.65
CA LYS A 247 8.06 -24.66 -9.61
C LYS A 247 8.37 -26.17 -9.68
N GLU A 248 9.40 -26.54 -10.42
CA GLU A 248 9.88 -27.93 -10.59
C GLU A 248 10.48 -28.51 -9.28
N ASN A 249 10.84 -27.68 -8.31
CA ASN A 249 11.39 -28.08 -7.04
C ASN A 249 10.33 -28.28 -5.96
N VAL A 250 9.05 -28.01 -6.25
CA VAL A 250 7.88 -28.35 -5.43
C VAL A 250 7.25 -29.61 -6.02
N LYS A 251 7.59 -30.78 -5.45
CA LYS A 251 7.34 -32.07 -6.11
C LYS A 251 5.86 -32.43 -6.23
N GLN A 252 5.10 -32.26 -5.13
CA GLN A 252 3.68 -32.62 -5.08
C GLN A 252 2.74 -31.38 -5.22
N GLY A 253 3.32 -30.18 -5.34
CA GLY A 253 2.59 -28.97 -5.72
C GLY A 253 2.17 -28.06 -4.57
N PHE A 254 1.23 -27.17 -4.89
CA PHE A 254 0.78 -26.06 -4.08
C PHE A 254 -0.65 -26.29 -3.62
N TYR A 255 -0.91 -26.05 -2.36
CA TYR A 255 -2.19 -26.28 -1.71
C TYR A 255 -2.69 -24.98 -1.07
N GLY A 256 -3.95 -24.69 -1.23
CA GLY A 256 -4.54 -23.49 -0.65
C GLY A 256 -6.00 -23.67 -0.29
N GLN A 257 -6.47 -22.88 0.69
CA GLN A 257 -7.88 -22.80 1.01
C GLN A 257 -8.31 -21.35 1.18
N GLU A 258 -9.46 -21.00 0.60
CA GLU A 258 -10.01 -19.63 0.60
C GLU A 258 -11.52 -19.70 0.80
N ILE A 259 -12.07 -18.84 1.63
CA ILE A 259 -13.52 -18.83 1.92
C ILE A 259 -14.33 -18.05 0.89
N ASN A 260 -13.71 -17.02 0.29
CA ASN A 260 -14.38 -16.15 -0.68
C ASN A 260 -14.29 -16.72 -2.10
N LEU A 261 -15.44 -16.98 -2.71
CA LEU A 261 -15.52 -17.60 -4.04
C LEU A 261 -14.77 -16.82 -5.12
N THR A 262 -14.95 -15.50 -5.16
CA THR A 262 -14.26 -14.64 -6.16
C THR A 262 -12.74 -14.69 -5.97
N THR A 263 -12.26 -14.60 -4.73
CA THR A 263 -10.84 -14.66 -4.44
C THR A 263 -10.26 -16.05 -4.71
N TYR A 264 -11.02 -17.11 -4.44
CA TYR A 264 -10.69 -18.49 -4.81
C TYR A 264 -10.53 -18.64 -6.34
N ASN A 265 -11.47 -18.09 -7.14
CA ASN A 265 -11.36 -18.09 -8.60
C ASN A 265 -10.12 -17.34 -9.07
N LEU A 266 -9.86 -16.18 -8.49
CA LEU A 266 -8.65 -15.39 -8.77
C LEU A 266 -7.36 -16.15 -8.45
N CYS A 267 -7.33 -16.95 -7.37
CA CYS A 267 -6.19 -17.78 -7.04
C CYS A 267 -5.92 -18.83 -8.13
N ARG A 268 -6.94 -19.56 -8.57
CA ARG A 268 -6.81 -20.57 -9.65
C ARG A 268 -6.35 -19.95 -10.97
N ILE A 269 -6.96 -18.82 -11.36
CA ILE A 269 -6.53 -18.05 -12.54
C ILE A 269 -5.06 -17.66 -12.41
N ASN A 270 -4.65 -17.19 -11.24
CA ASN A 270 -3.29 -16.77 -10.98
C ASN A 270 -2.29 -17.92 -11.06
N MET A 271 -2.65 -19.13 -10.59
CA MET A 271 -1.82 -20.34 -10.76
C MET A 271 -1.57 -20.61 -12.23
N PHE A 272 -2.62 -20.61 -13.06
CA PHE A 272 -2.47 -20.82 -14.51
C PHE A 272 -1.63 -19.73 -15.18
N LEU A 273 -1.87 -18.45 -14.85
CA LEU A 273 -1.12 -17.31 -15.41
C LEU A 273 0.39 -17.39 -15.13
N HIS A 274 0.79 -18.06 -14.04
CA HIS A 274 2.19 -18.31 -13.71
C HIS A 274 2.68 -19.68 -14.18
N ASP A 275 1.96 -20.28 -15.13
CA ASP A 275 2.34 -21.56 -15.75
C ASP A 275 2.53 -22.70 -14.73
N ILE A 276 1.68 -22.73 -13.70
CA ILE A 276 1.56 -23.87 -12.78
C ILE A 276 0.53 -24.82 -13.38
N ASP A 277 0.96 -26.05 -13.69
CA ASP A 277 0.11 -27.05 -14.30
C ASP A 277 -1.05 -27.44 -13.35
N TYR A 278 -2.19 -27.82 -13.95
CA TYR A 278 -3.42 -28.12 -13.20
C TYR A 278 -3.25 -29.24 -12.16
N ASP A 279 -2.33 -30.18 -12.37
CA ASP A 279 -1.99 -31.28 -11.45
C ASP A 279 -1.02 -30.87 -10.32
N LYS A 280 -0.50 -29.65 -10.37
CA LYS A 280 0.48 -29.09 -9.43
C LYS A 280 -0.13 -28.12 -8.44
N PHE A 281 -1.44 -27.87 -8.47
CA PHE A 281 -2.10 -27.10 -7.44
C PHE A 281 -3.46 -27.67 -7.05
N ASP A 282 -3.81 -27.50 -5.80
CA ASP A 282 -5.07 -27.92 -5.22
C ASP A 282 -5.61 -26.79 -4.30
N ILE A 283 -6.50 -25.96 -4.86
CA ILE A 283 -7.12 -24.86 -4.14
C ILE A 283 -8.56 -25.22 -3.83
N GLU A 284 -9.01 -25.00 -2.60
CA GLU A 284 -10.35 -25.32 -2.13
C GLU A 284 -11.12 -24.09 -1.67
N CYS A 285 -12.43 -24.03 -1.96
CA CYS A 285 -13.30 -22.95 -1.55
C CYS A 285 -14.14 -23.39 -0.34
N GLU A 286 -13.65 -23.10 0.88
CA GLU A 286 -14.36 -23.43 2.12
C GLU A 286 -13.72 -22.73 3.33
N ASP A 287 -14.45 -22.67 4.46
CA ASP A 287 -13.90 -22.17 5.72
C ASP A 287 -12.86 -23.15 6.30
N THR A 288 -11.62 -22.75 6.26
CA THR A 288 -10.47 -23.54 6.76
C THR A 288 -10.59 -23.97 8.22
N LEU A 289 -11.17 -23.10 9.03
CA LEU A 289 -11.25 -23.34 10.48
C LEU A 289 -12.32 -24.36 10.85
N ILE A 290 -13.38 -24.47 10.03
CA ILE A 290 -14.53 -25.33 10.29
C ILE A 290 -14.50 -26.58 9.41
N THR A 291 -14.19 -26.40 8.12
CA THR A 291 -14.24 -27.44 7.09
C THR A 291 -12.90 -27.53 6.34
N PRO A 292 -11.83 -27.99 7.01
CA PRO A 292 -10.52 -28.14 6.37
C PRO A 292 -10.57 -29.21 5.27
N LYS A 293 -10.11 -28.87 4.08
CA LYS A 293 -10.14 -29.74 2.90
C LYS A 293 -8.87 -30.55 2.68
N HIS A 294 -7.76 -30.14 3.25
CA HIS A 294 -6.45 -30.78 3.03
C HIS A 294 -5.97 -31.66 4.20
N LEU A 295 -6.88 -32.24 4.99
CA LEU A 295 -6.53 -33.13 6.09
C LEU A 295 -5.82 -34.41 5.61
N ASP A 296 -6.20 -34.94 4.44
CA ASP A 296 -5.60 -36.12 3.81
C ASP A 296 -4.29 -35.80 3.08
N LYS A 297 -4.02 -34.51 2.80
CA LYS A 297 -2.81 -34.05 2.12
C LYS A 297 -1.66 -33.70 3.05
N LYS A 298 -1.94 -33.46 4.34
CA LYS A 298 -0.86 -33.19 5.32
C LYS A 298 0.07 -34.40 5.49
N PRO A 299 1.36 -34.21 5.89
CA PRO A 299 1.95 -32.96 6.31
C PRO A 299 2.51 -32.13 5.16
N PHE A 300 2.74 -30.80 5.44
CA PHE A 300 3.33 -29.84 4.51
C PHE A 300 4.71 -29.38 4.96
N ASP A 301 5.66 -29.28 4.04
CA ASP A 301 7.04 -28.88 4.35
C ASP A 301 7.19 -27.39 4.56
N VAL A 302 6.36 -26.62 3.84
CA VAL A 302 6.33 -25.16 3.86
C VAL A 302 4.90 -24.71 4.03
N ILE A 303 4.68 -23.88 5.05
CA ILE A 303 3.42 -23.19 5.25
C ILE A 303 3.73 -21.69 5.28
N VAL A 304 3.08 -20.93 4.40
CA VAL A 304 3.16 -19.46 4.34
C VAL A 304 1.75 -18.92 4.39
N SER A 305 1.48 -17.95 5.25
CA SER A 305 0.14 -17.40 5.35
C SER A 305 0.09 -15.98 5.87
N ASN A 306 -0.83 -15.20 5.34
CA ASN A 306 -1.26 -13.92 5.89
C ASN A 306 -2.77 -14.02 6.16
N PRO A 307 -3.20 -14.68 7.24
CA PRO A 307 -4.61 -14.87 7.55
C PRO A 307 -5.27 -13.55 7.95
N PRO A 308 -6.61 -13.42 7.81
CA PRO A 308 -7.32 -12.22 8.22
C PRO A 308 -7.19 -11.97 9.73
N TYR A 309 -6.89 -10.69 10.11
CA TYR A 309 -6.59 -10.34 11.50
C TYR A 309 -7.84 -10.14 12.33
N SER A 310 -7.86 -10.76 13.52
CA SER A 310 -8.86 -10.53 14.56
C SER A 310 -10.32 -10.66 14.09
N ILE A 311 -10.60 -11.56 13.14
CA ILE A 311 -11.95 -11.86 12.68
C ILE A 311 -12.71 -12.71 13.70
N LYS A 312 -14.03 -12.59 13.66
CA LYS A 312 -14.92 -13.50 14.41
C LYS A 312 -14.98 -14.85 13.72
N TRP A 313 -15.08 -15.90 14.50
CA TRP A 313 -15.30 -17.27 14.03
C TRP A 313 -16.25 -18.01 14.97
N VAL A 314 -16.65 -19.24 14.63
CA VAL A 314 -17.60 -20.00 15.42
C VAL A 314 -17.09 -20.34 16.83
N GLY A 315 -15.80 -20.65 16.97
CA GLY A 315 -15.15 -20.96 18.25
C GLY A 315 -15.91 -22.02 19.03
N ASN A 316 -16.13 -21.77 20.33
CA ASN A 316 -16.81 -22.67 21.26
C ASN A 316 -18.34 -22.80 21.06
N ASP A 317 -18.95 -22.06 20.13
CA ASP A 317 -20.34 -22.32 19.72
C ASP A 317 -20.46 -23.65 18.98
N ASN A 318 -19.36 -24.15 18.39
CA ASN A 318 -19.30 -25.50 17.86
C ASN A 318 -18.53 -26.41 18.84
N ALA A 319 -19.24 -27.16 19.64
CA ALA A 319 -18.68 -28.04 20.66
C ALA A 319 -17.70 -29.11 20.10
N LEU A 320 -17.84 -29.48 18.82
CA LEU A 320 -16.96 -30.47 18.17
C LEU A 320 -15.55 -29.95 18.01
N LEU A 321 -15.34 -28.64 17.93
CA LEU A 321 -14.01 -28.05 17.79
C LEU A 321 -13.13 -28.26 19.03
N MET A 322 -13.70 -28.45 20.21
CA MET A 322 -12.92 -28.80 21.41
C MET A 322 -12.26 -30.18 21.31
N GLY A 323 -12.86 -31.10 20.53
CA GLY A 323 -12.29 -32.41 20.23
C GLY A 323 -11.48 -32.49 18.96
N ASP A 324 -11.43 -31.41 18.17
CA ASP A 324 -10.68 -31.33 16.91
C ASP A 324 -9.17 -31.41 17.19
N GLN A 325 -8.48 -32.35 16.54
CA GLN A 325 -7.04 -32.59 16.75
C GLN A 325 -6.17 -31.36 16.48
N ARG A 326 -6.64 -30.38 15.71
CA ARG A 326 -5.93 -29.14 15.44
C ARG A 326 -5.88 -28.25 16.67
N TYR A 327 -6.95 -28.22 17.47
CA TYR A 327 -7.16 -27.28 18.58
C TYR A 327 -7.06 -27.93 19.97
N SER A 328 -7.52 -29.17 20.11
CA SER A 328 -7.57 -29.89 21.39
C SER A 328 -6.25 -29.96 22.16
N PRO A 329 -5.06 -30.02 21.52
CA PRO A 329 -3.81 -30.11 22.26
C PRO A 329 -3.50 -28.89 23.13
N ALA A 330 -4.02 -27.71 22.82
CA ALA A 330 -3.88 -26.50 23.64
C ALA A 330 -4.83 -26.49 24.86
N GLY A 331 -5.82 -27.40 24.91
CA GLY A 331 -6.83 -27.45 25.96
C GLY A 331 -7.86 -26.31 25.94
N VAL A 332 -7.76 -25.40 24.99
CA VAL A 332 -8.64 -24.24 24.85
C VAL A 332 -8.72 -23.84 23.38
N LEU A 333 -9.88 -23.31 22.97
CA LEU A 333 -10.08 -22.72 21.66
C LEU A 333 -9.65 -21.25 21.66
N ALA A 334 -9.22 -20.74 20.50
CA ALA A 334 -9.07 -19.31 20.29
C ALA A 334 -10.38 -18.57 20.61
N PRO A 335 -10.31 -17.30 21.10
CA PRO A 335 -11.51 -16.54 21.41
C PRO A 335 -12.43 -16.41 20.20
N LYS A 336 -13.75 -16.59 20.39
CA LYS A 336 -14.76 -16.44 19.32
C LYS A 336 -14.65 -15.10 18.56
N SER A 337 -14.20 -14.05 19.23
CA SER A 337 -14.04 -12.72 18.65
C SER A 337 -12.74 -12.56 17.83
N LYS A 338 -11.81 -13.55 17.85
CA LYS A 338 -10.46 -13.46 17.29
C LYS A 338 -9.95 -14.83 16.88
N ALA A 339 -10.02 -15.12 15.58
CA ALA A 339 -9.61 -16.40 15.00
C ALA A 339 -8.08 -16.57 14.84
N ASP A 340 -7.27 -15.55 15.18
CA ASP A 340 -5.84 -15.52 14.89
C ASP A 340 -5.13 -16.84 15.31
N PHE A 341 -5.30 -17.27 16.55
CA PHE A 341 -4.69 -18.52 17.01
C PHE A 341 -5.35 -19.80 16.45
N ALA A 342 -6.56 -19.73 15.92
CA ALA A 342 -7.13 -20.89 15.25
C ALA A 342 -6.39 -21.16 13.93
N PHE A 343 -6.01 -20.13 13.17
CA PHE A 343 -5.15 -20.27 12.00
C PHE A 343 -3.75 -20.76 12.35
N ILE A 344 -3.15 -20.25 13.44
CA ILE A 344 -1.82 -20.69 13.90
C ILE A 344 -1.83 -22.16 14.30
N MET A 345 -2.82 -22.61 15.07
CA MET A 345 -2.97 -24.00 15.48
C MET A 345 -3.26 -24.92 14.31
N HIS A 346 -4.10 -24.49 13.36
CA HIS A 346 -4.35 -25.20 12.12
C HIS A 346 -3.04 -25.40 11.32
N ALA A 347 -2.26 -24.33 11.13
CA ALA A 347 -0.97 -24.42 10.44
C ALA A 347 0.00 -25.36 11.17
N LEU A 348 0.07 -25.30 12.49
CA LEU A 348 0.91 -26.19 13.28
C LEU A 348 0.52 -27.66 13.11
N ASP A 349 -0.78 -28.00 13.13
CA ASP A 349 -1.23 -29.39 12.93
C ASP A 349 -0.81 -29.89 11.54
N HIS A 350 -0.95 -29.08 10.50
CA HIS A 350 -0.65 -29.44 9.12
C HIS A 350 0.87 -29.47 8.81
N LEU A 351 1.70 -28.91 9.67
CA LEU A 351 3.14 -28.78 9.45
C LEU A 351 3.85 -30.14 9.57
N ALA A 352 4.77 -30.42 8.65
CA ALA A 352 5.68 -31.57 8.72
C ALA A 352 6.68 -31.46 9.90
N GLN A 353 7.24 -32.56 10.34
CA GLN A 353 8.21 -32.56 11.45
C GLN A 353 9.42 -31.66 11.16
N ASN A 354 9.94 -31.69 9.93
CA ASN A 354 11.04 -30.83 9.49
C ASN A 354 10.54 -29.63 8.67
N GLY A 355 9.24 -29.35 8.73
CA GLY A 355 8.60 -28.24 8.08
C GLY A 355 8.86 -26.91 8.79
N THR A 356 8.61 -25.83 8.08
CA THR A 356 8.63 -24.47 8.63
C THR A 356 7.36 -23.74 8.21
N ALA A 357 6.68 -23.12 9.19
CA ALA A 357 5.57 -22.22 8.91
C ALA A 357 5.97 -20.79 9.23
N ALA A 358 5.71 -19.86 8.30
CA ALA A 358 5.89 -18.43 8.51
C ALA A 358 4.55 -17.73 8.32
N ILE A 359 4.03 -17.12 9.38
CA ILE A 359 2.66 -16.60 9.45
C ILE A 359 2.70 -15.14 9.87
N VAL A 360 2.03 -14.26 9.12
CA VAL A 360 1.82 -12.87 9.54
C VAL A 360 0.78 -12.86 10.65
N CYS A 361 1.06 -12.13 11.70
CA CYS A 361 0.20 -12.03 12.87
C CYS A 361 -0.05 -10.58 13.27
N PHE A 362 -1.22 -10.34 13.84
CA PHE A 362 -1.52 -9.08 14.51
C PHE A 362 -0.76 -9.02 15.85
N PRO A 363 -0.10 -7.91 16.21
CA PRO A 363 0.74 -7.83 17.42
C PRO A 363 0.02 -8.20 18.71
N GLY A 364 -1.29 -7.93 18.79
CA GLY A 364 -2.10 -8.28 19.96
C GLY A 364 -2.06 -9.75 20.33
N THR A 365 -1.86 -10.67 19.36
CA THR A 365 -1.74 -12.12 19.62
C THR A 365 -0.56 -12.44 20.53
N LEU A 366 0.46 -11.59 20.54
CA LEU A 366 1.70 -11.82 21.29
C LEU A 366 1.56 -11.59 22.80
N TYR A 367 0.56 -10.78 23.26
CA TYR A 367 0.50 -10.37 24.67
C TYR A 367 -0.90 -10.42 25.32
N ARG A 368 -1.98 -10.65 24.55
CA ARG A 368 -3.32 -10.73 25.15
C ARG A 368 -3.43 -11.89 26.12
N CYS A 369 -4.18 -11.68 27.21
CA CYS A 369 -4.42 -12.68 28.26
C CYS A 369 -5.55 -13.66 27.90
N GLY A 370 -5.85 -14.61 28.80
CA GLY A 370 -6.94 -15.57 28.67
C GLY A 370 -6.59 -16.73 27.73
N ALA A 371 -7.51 -17.12 26.85
CA ALA A 371 -7.34 -18.28 25.97
C ALA A 371 -6.11 -18.13 25.04
N GLU A 372 -5.83 -16.93 24.54
CA GLU A 372 -4.66 -16.68 23.69
C GLU A 372 -3.35 -16.90 24.48
N GLN A 373 -3.30 -16.53 25.75
CA GLN A 373 -2.15 -16.80 26.63
C GLN A 373 -1.96 -18.30 26.85
N GLN A 374 -3.02 -19.07 27.07
CA GLN A 374 -2.94 -20.52 27.24
C GLN A 374 -2.43 -21.22 25.96
N ILE A 375 -2.85 -20.74 24.79
CA ILE A 375 -2.33 -21.28 23.53
C ILE A 375 -0.84 -20.92 23.37
N ARG A 376 -0.40 -19.70 23.70
CA ARG A 376 1.04 -19.34 23.69
C ARG A 376 1.84 -20.20 24.68
N GLU A 377 1.29 -20.46 25.87
CA GLU A 377 1.88 -21.39 26.84
C GLU A 377 2.08 -22.78 26.25
N TYR A 378 1.05 -23.33 25.58
CA TYR A 378 1.15 -24.60 24.87
C TYR A 378 2.25 -24.59 23.81
N LEU A 379 2.31 -23.56 22.97
CA LEU A 379 3.30 -23.45 21.90
C LEU A 379 4.73 -23.36 22.42
N ILE A 380 4.97 -22.61 23.49
CA ILE A 380 6.29 -22.43 24.11
C ILE A 380 6.70 -23.69 24.88
N LYS A 381 5.81 -24.33 25.66
CA LYS A 381 6.10 -25.56 26.39
C LYS A 381 6.49 -26.70 25.46
N ASN A 382 5.90 -26.75 24.26
CA ASN A 382 6.22 -27.76 23.26
C ASN A 382 7.31 -27.33 22.29
N ASN A 383 7.93 -26.17 22.53
CA ASN A 383 9.04 -25.63 21.75
C ASN A 383 8.74 -25.44 20.25
N PHE A 384 7.52 -24.98 19.90
CA PHE A 384 7.09 -24.82 18.51
C PHE A 384 7.40 -23.44 17.90
N ILE A 385 7.57 -22.40 18.72
CA ILE A 385 7.88 -21.05 18.22
C ILE A 385 9.40 -20.92 18.02
N ASP A 386 9.83 -20.72 16.78
CA ASP A 386 11.24 -20.55 16.40
C ASP A 386 11.69 -19.10 16.46
N CYS A 387 10.87 -18.19 15.89
CA CYS A 387 11.18 -16.77 15.84
C CYS A 387 9.93 -15.92 15.85
N ILE A 388 10.03 -14.72 16.44
CA ILE A 388 9.05 -13.63 16.31
C ILE A 388 9.78 -12.41 15.73
N ILE A 389 9.29 -11.89 14.61
CA ILE A 389 9.87 -10.73 13.92
C ILE A 389 8.84 -9.60 13.93
N GLN A 390 9.17 -8.50 14.58
CA GLN A 390 8.34 -7.28 14.53
C GLN A 390 8.65 -6.52 13.25
N LEU A 391 7.65 -6.31 12.40
CA LEU A 391 7.78 -5.58 11.14
C LEU A 391 7.56 -4.07 11.33
N PRO A 392 8.03 -3.23 10.38
CA PRO A 392 7.69 -1.81 10.32
C PRO A 392 6.18 -1.59 10.22
N GLY A 393 5.69 -0.47 10.76
CA GLY A 393 4.33 -0.02 10.51
C GLY A 393 4.13 0.45 9.06
N ASN A 394 2.88 0.66 8.65
CA ASN A 394 2.53 1.16 7.30
C ASN A 394 3.10 0.33 6.12
N LEU A 395 3.36 -0.98 6.31
CA LEU A 395 3.72 -1.88 5.21
C LEU A 395 2.49 -2.37 4.43
N PHE A 396 1.40 -2.65 5.13
CA PHE A 396 0.17 -3.18 4.54
C PHE A 396 -0.78 -2.05 4.13
N TYR A 397 -1.46 -2.24 3.01
CA TYR A 397 -2.45 -1.28 2.54
C TYR A 397 -3.64 -1.19 3.53
N GLY A 398 -4.12 0.03 3.74
CA GLY A 398 -5.30 0.29 4.60
C GLY A 398 -5.05 0.21 6.11
N THR A 399 -3.83 -0.08 6.58
CA THR A 399 -3.51 -0.10 8.01
C THR A 399 -2.14 0.51 8.30
N SER A 400 -2.05 1.30 9.38
CA SER A 400 -0.79 1.81 9.91
C SER A 400 -0.13 0.87 10.91
N ILE A 401 -0.77 -0.26 11.25
CA ILE A 401 -0.35 -1.15 12.32
C ILE A 401 0.93 -1.88 11.91
N ALA A 402 1.90 -1.91 12.82
CA ALA A 402 3.10 -2.72 12.70
C ALA A 402 2.75 -4.19 12.97
N THR A 403 2.68 -5.02 11.93
CA THR A 403 2.44 -6.47 12.05
C THR A 403 3.68 -7.22 12.54
N CYS A 404 3.56 -8.51 12.79
CA CYS A 404 4.69 -9.37 13.11
C CYS A 404 4.63 -10.69 12.32
N ILE A 405 5.77 -11.35 12.18
CA ILE A 405 5.86 -12.71 11.63
C ILE A 405 6.14 -13.67 12.78
N MET A 406 5.35 -14.74 12.86
CA MET A 406 5.60 -15.89 13.74
C MET A 406 6.13 -17.04 12.89
N VAL A 407 7.32 -17.53 13.23
CA VAL A 407 7.93 -18.71 12.59
C VAL A 407 7.77 -19.92 13.51
N LEU A 408 7.13 -20.97 12.98
CA LEU A 408 6.90 -22.22 13.70
C LEU A 408 7.73 -23.36 13.11
N LYS A 409 8.26 -24.22 14.01
CA LYS A 409 8.94 -25.48 13.68
C LYS A 409 8.60 -26.54 14.73
N LYS A 410 8.38 -27.80 14.31
CA LYS A 410 8.13 -28.91 15.22
C LYS A 410 9.41 -29.56 15.78
N ASN A 411 10.48 -29.58 14.98
CA ASN A 411 11.73 -30.26 15.33
C ASN A 411 12.84 -29.23 15.59
N LYS A 412 12.71 -28.46 16.66
CA LYS A 412 13.75 -27.56 17.14
C LYS A 412 14.73 -28.29 18.08
N LYS A 413 16.03 -27.99 17.92
CA LYS A 413 17.08 -28.53 18.78
C LYS A 413 17.25 -27.75 20.08
N GLU A 414 16.99 -26.43 20.02
CA GLU A 414 17.19 -25.48 21.11
C GLU A 414 15.87 -25.07 21.75
N ASN A 415 15.79 -25.00 23.06
CA ASN A 415 14.64 -24.55 23.82
C ASN A 415 14.66 -23.00 23.97
N SER A 416 14.73 -22.33 22.86
CA SER A 416 14.80 -20.86 22.80
C SER A 416 13.99 -20.31 21.63
N THR A 417 13.55 -19.08 21.75
CA THR A 417 12.86 -18.33 20.69
C THR A 417 13.69 -17.09 20.36
N LEU A 418 13.90 -16.83 19.08
CA LEU A 418 14.56 -15.61 18.60
C LEU A 418 13.53 -14.49 18.45
N PHE A 419 13.83 -13.34 19.03
CA PHE A 419 13.03 -12.11 18.85
C PHE A 419 13.84 -11.12 18.01
N ILE A 420 13.24 -10.58 16.95
CA ILE A 420 13.86 -9.59 16.04
C ILE A 420 12.98 -8.35 15.98
N ASP A 421 13.54 -7.19 16.30
CA ASP A 421 12.93 -5.89 16.03
C ASP A 421 13.42 -5.38 14.65
N ALA A 422 12.58 -5.55 13.64
CA ALA A 422 12.82 -5.05 12.30
C ALA A 422 12.05 -3.74 12.00
N THR A 423 11.58 -3.03 13.03
CA THR A 423 10.75 -1.81 12.84
C THR A 423 11.45 -0.71 12.05
N ASN A 424 12.78 -0.70 12.04
CA ASN A 424 13.61 0.26 11.31
C ASN A 424 14.06 -0.25 9.93
N GLU A 425 13.81 -1.53 9.60
CA GLU A 425 14.17 -2.13 8.33
C GLU A 425 13.16 -1.77 7.25
N CYS A 426 13.13 -0.50 6.83
CA CYS A 426 12.25 -0.04 5.76
C CYS A 426 12.73 1.28 5.14
N VAL A 427 12.17 1.58 3.99
CA VAL A 427 12.27 2.89 3.35
C VAL A 427 10.88 3.50 3.21
N ARG A 428 10.78 4.82 3.37
CA ARG A 428 9.53 5.54 3.16
C ARG A 428 9.28 5.73 1.66
N VAL A 429 8.12 5.28 1.17
CA VAL A 429 7.69 5.51 -0.22
C VAL A 429 6.31 6.14 -0.18
N SER A 430 6.23 7.44 -0.43
CA SER A 430 5.00 8.23 -0.30
C SER A 430 4.40 8.13 1.12
N THR A 431 3.19 7.60 1.27
CA THR A 431 2.50 7.43 2.56
C THR A 431 2.84 6.13 3.26
N ASN A 432 3.40 5.14 2.56
CA ASN A 432 3.65 3.79 3.08
C ASN A 432 5.16 3.54 3.28
N ASN A 433 5.47 2.58 4.13
CA ASN A 433 6.80 1.99 4.22
C ASN A 433 6.90 0.80 3.26
N LYS A 434 8.13 0.50 2.81
CA LYS A 434 8.43 -0.64 1.95
C LYS A 434 9.73 -1.30 2.39
N LEU A 435 9.80 -2.64 2.33
CA LEU A 435 11.06 -3.35 2.47
C LEU A 435 11.79 -3.35 1.12
N LYS A 436 13.07 -2.96 1.12
CA LYS A 436 13.98 -3.21 -0.01
C LYS A 436 14.66 -4.56 0.17
N ASP A 437 15.30 -5.04 -0.89
CA ASP A 437 16.08 -6.29 -0.88
C ASP A 437 17.10 -6.30 0.27
N GLU A 438 17.77 -5.18 0.51
CA GLU A 438 18.73 -5.01 1.62
C GLU A 438 18.07 -5.21 2.99
N ASN A 439 16.86 -4.68 3.21
CA ASN A 439 16.13 -4.85 4.46
C ASN A 439 15.76 -6.33 4.69
N ILE A 440 15.31 -7.02 3.63
CA ILE A 440 15.00 -8.44 3.67
C ILE A 440 16.26 -9.25 4.01
N GLU A 441 17.40 -8.94 3.37
CA GLU A 441 18.68 -9.60 3.64
C GLU A 441 19.14 -9.41 5.10
N ASN A 442 19.01 -8.20 5.65
CA ASN A 442 19.37 -7.92 7.04
C ASN A 442 18.52 -8.74 8.03
N ILE A 443 17.20 -8.80 7.81
CA ILE A 443 16.29 -9.61 8.64
C ILE A 443 16.66 -11.10 8.54
N LEU A 444 16.88 -11.61 7.33
CA LEU A 444 17.24 -13.01 7.11
C LEU A 444 18.61 -13.36 7.71
N LYS A 445 19.59 -12.49 7.58
CA LYS A 445 20.91 -12.62 8.19
C LYS A 445 20.80 -12.73 9.70
N THR A 446 20.03 -11.84 10.34
CA THR A 446 19.78 -11.85 11.78
C THR A 446 19.10 -13.17 12.21
N TYR A 447 18.12 -13.62 11.43
CA TYR A 447 17.43 -14.88 11.65
C TYR A 447 18.37 -16.11 11.53
N ILE A 448 19.28 -16.12 10.57
CA ILE A 448 20.25 -17.20 10.34
C ILE A 448 21.31 -17.23 11.45
N GLU A 449 21.85 -16.06 11.81
CA GLU A 449 22.92 -15.95 12.81
C GLU A 449 22.47 -16.29 14.23
N ARG A 450 21.19 -16.08 14.56
CA ARG A 450 20.57 -16.40 15.87
C ARG A 450 21.36 -15.86 17.06
N LYS A 451 21.82 -14.63 16.99
CA LYS A 451 22.64 -13.98 18.01
C LYS A 451 21.89 -12.86 18.71
N ASP A 452 22.32 -12.57 19.95
CA ASP A 452 21.93 -11.33 20.62
C ASP A 452 22.67 -10.17 19.96
N ILE A 453 21.89 -9.22 19.41
CA ILE A 453 22.39 -7.98 18.83
C ILE A 453 21.62 -6.84 19.50
N GLU A 454 22.34 -5.92 20.12
CA GLU A 454 21.76 -4.81 20.86
C GLU A 454 20.77 -4.04 19.96
N HIS A 455 19.58 -3.75 20.48
CA HIS A 455 18.46 -3.07 19.80
C HIS A 455 17.86 -3.78 18.58
N ILE A 456 18.38 -4.94 18.15
CA ILE A 456 17.95 -5.64 16.95
C ILE A 456 17.38 -7.02 17.26
N SER A 457 18.11 -7.86 18.00
CA SER A 457 17.66 -9.24 18.26
C SER A 457 18.09 -9.79 19.60
N ARG A 458 17.29 -10.73 20.10
CA ARG A 458 17.60 -11.47 21.33
C ARG A 458 17.12 -12.90 21.24
N LEU A 459 17.99 -13.84 21.60
CA LEU A 459 17.68 -15.25 21.74
C LEU A 459 17.25 -15.53 23.20
N VAL A 460 15.98 -15.87 23.41
CA VAL A 460 15.37 -15.95 24.73
C VAL A 460 14.98 -17.40 25.03
N THR A 461 15.34 -17.91 26.20
CA THR A 461 14.99 -19.27 26.61
C THR A 461 13.49 -19.38 26.92
N ASN A 462 12.92 -20.58 26.69
CA ASN A 462 11.52 -20.84 27.02
C ASN A 462 11.21 -20.63 28.51
N GLU A 463 12.19 -20.85 29.40
CA GLU A 463 12.03 -20.57 30.84
C GLU A 463 11.94 -19.06 31.12
N GLU A 464 12.73 -18.23 30.44
CA GLU A 464 12.61 -16.79 30.58
C GLU A 464 11.23 -16.28 30.07
N ILE A 465 10.76 -16.81 28.92
CA ILE A 465 9.43 -16.48 28.36
C ILE A 465 8.32 -16.82 29.37
N LYS A 466 8.43 -17.97 30.04
CA LYS A 466 7.52 -18.38 31.11
C LYS A 466 7.48 -17.36 32.26
N THR A 467 8.63 -16.82 32.69
CA THR A 467 8.70 -15.79 33.77
C THR A 467 8.01 -14.50 33.37
N LYS A 468 7.80 -14.25 32.08
CA LYS A 468 7.06 -13.11 31.50
C LYS A 468 5.63 -13.49 31.10
N GLU A 469 5.06 -14.53 31.74
CA GLU A 469 3.67 -14.99 31.53
C GLU A 469 3.37 -15.31 30.04
N TYR A 470 4.34 -15.89 29.34
CA TYR A 470 4.26 -16.22 27.91
C TYR A 470 3.93 -15.01 27.02
N ASN A 471 4.33 -13.80 27.43
CA ASN A 471 4.30 -12.62 26.58
C ASN A 471 5.37 -12.77 25.47
N LEU A 472 4.96 -12.63 24.22
CA LEU A 472 5.84 -12.78 23.03
C LEU A 472 6.05 -11.44 22.31
N ALA A 473 5.64 -10.32 22.87
CA ALA A 473 5.90 -9.00 22.27
C ALA A 473 7.42 -8.75 22.20
N VAL A 474 7.92 -8.43 21.02
CA VAL A 474 9.36 -8.22 20.78
C VAL A 474 9.94 -7.17 21.71
N SER A 475 9.21 -6.07 21.95
CA SER A 475 9.61 -4.99 22.87
C SER A 475 9.80 -5.43 24.32
N THR A 476 9.32 -6.62 24.72
CA THR A 476 9.56 -7.20 26.05
C THR A 476 11.00 -7.69 26.18
N TYR A 477 11.63 -8.08 25.10
CA TYR A 477 12.96 -8.72 25.07
C TYR A 477 14.02 -7.88 24.36
N VAL A 478 13.67 -7.21 23.29
CA VAL A 478 14.55 -6.32 22.51
C VAL A 478 14.23 -4.88 22.88
N LYS A 479 15.15 -4.20 23.54
CA LYS A 479 15.01 -2.78 23.88
C LYS A 479 15.31 -1.95 22.65
N LYS A 480 14.42 -1.01 22.31
CA LYS A 480 14.69 -0.05 21.25
C LYS A 480 15.86 0.86 21.62
N GLU A 481 16.61 1.26 20.62
CA GLU A 481 17.61 2.30 20.76
C GLU A 481 16.94 3.59 21.22
N ASP A 482 17.51 4.22 22.24
CA ASP A 482 17.05 5.52 22.69
C ASP A 482 17.65 6.60 21.78
N THR A 483 16.98 6.88 20.67
CA THR A 483 17.40 7.89 19.69
C THR A 483 17.09 9.32 20.14
N ARG A 484 16.56 9.51 21.36
CA ARG A 484 16.31 10.85 21.90
C ARG A 484 17.65 11.56 22.08
N ILE A 485 17.76 12.73 21.44
CA ILE A 485 18.91 13.62 21.68
C ILE A 485 18.89 14.02 23.14
N PRO A 486 19.98 13.80 23.90
CA PRO A 486 20.04 14.22 25.29
C PRO A 486 19.75 15.72 25.38
N ILE A 487 18.74 16.08 26.17
CA ILE A 487 18.37 17.48 26.39
C ILE A 487 19.37 18.08 27.38
N ASP A 488 20.17 19.05 26.96
CA ASP A 488 20.92 19.90 27.88
C ASP A 488 19.95 20.90 28.53
N ILE A 489 19.49 20.52 29.72
CA ILE A 489 18.49 21.31 30.46
C ILE A 489 19.02 22.71 30.82
N LYS A 490 20.35 22.90 30.94
CA LYS A 490 20.92 24.20 31.25
C LYS A 490 20.85 25.14 30.06
N GLU A 491 21.14 24.59 28.87
CA GLU A 491 21.05 25.32 27.61
C GLU A 491 19.60 25.61 27.25
N LEU A 492 18.71 24.63 27.40
CA LEU A 492 17.27 24.80 27.19
C LEU A 492 16.67 25.86 28.12
N ASN A 493 17.07 25.90 29.40
CA ASN A 493 16.62 26.93 30.31
C ASN A 493 17.13 28.35 29.95
N LYS A 494 18.33 28.47 29.37
CA LYS A 494 18.82 29.74 28.82
C LYS A 494 18.00 30.19 27.61
N GLU A 495 17.70 29.24 26.70
CA GLU A 495 16.86 29.49 25.54
C GLU A 495 15.47 30.00 25.96
N ILE A 496 14.81 29.31 26.90
CA ILE A 496 13.51 29.74 27.47
C ILE A 496 13.59 31.16 28.06
N ASN A 497 14.64 31.46 28.82
CA ASN A 497 14.83 32.79 29.37
C ASN A 497 14.98 33.88 28.31
N SER A 498 15.69 33.57 27.21
CA SER A 498 15.85 34.51 26.09
C SER A 498 14.52 34.74 25.35
N ILE A 499 13.73 33.69 25.16
CA ILE A 499 12.37 33.79 24.56
C ILE A 499 11.46 34.65 25.44
N ASN A 500 11.43 34.40 26.76
CA ASN A 500 10.60 35.19 27.72
C ASN A 500 11.00 36.69 27.68
N LEU A 501 12.30 37.01 27.56
CA LEU A 501 12.75 38.39 27.46
C LEU A 501 12.28 39.07 26.16
N ALA A 502 12.27 38.29 25.04
CA ALA A 502 11.76 38.78 23.76
C ALA A 502 10.24 38.99 23.80
N GLU A 503 9.50 38.08 24.43
CA GLU A 503 8.04 38.23 24.68
C GLU A 503 7.72 39.44 25.52
N ASP A 504 8.40 39.63 26.66
CA ASP A 504 8.23 40.79 27.53
C ASP A 504 8.49 42.11 26.78
N THR A 505 9.49 42.13 25.90
CA THR A 505 9.81 43.30 25.10
C THR A 505 8.70 43.60 24.08
N LEU A 506 8.24 42.59 23.34
CA LEU A 506 7.13 42.73 22.40
C LEU A 506 5.83 43.12 23.10
N GLN A 507 5.54 42.52 24.25
CA GLN A 507 4.35 42.82 25.03
C GLN A 507 4.35 44.29 25.53
N LYS A 508 5.52 44.79 25.98
CA LYS A 508 5.68 46.20 26.33
C LYS A 508 5.41 47.12 25.14
N GLU A 509 6.04 46.85 23.99
CA GLU A 509 5.85 47.63 22.78
C GLU A 509 4.39 47.64 22.31
N ILE A 510 3.71 46.48 22.38
CA ILE A 510 2.27 46.38 22.10
C ILE A 510 1.47 47.23 23.05
N ASN A 511 1.71 47.12 24.37
CA ASN A 511 0.99 47.87 25.41
C ASN A 511 1.21 49.39 25.23
N GLU A 512 2.43 49.83 24.95
CA GLU A 512 2.75 51.25 24.71
C GLU A 512 2.08 51.85 23.48
N LYS A 513 1.89 51.06 22.43
CA LYS A 513 1.33 51.51 21.15
C LYS A 513 -0.18 51.30 21.02
N ILE A 514 -0.72 50.31 21.74
CA ILE A 514 -2.13 49.89 21.61
C ILE A 514 -2.93 50.27 22.86
N ALA A 515 -2.29 50.39 24.02
CA ALA A 515 -2.95 50.72 25.27
C ALA A 515 -3.49 52.17 25.26
N GLY A 516 -4.73 52.30 25.63
CA GLY A 516 -5.46 53.57 25.64
C GLY A 516 -6.11 53.89 24.29
N ASN A 517 -6.46 55.14 24.07
CA ASN A 517 -7.19 55.63 22.88
C ASN A 517 -6.40 55.60 21.57
N LYS A 518 -5.14 55.10 21.54
CA LYS A 518 -4.30 55.14 20.36
C LYS A 518 -4.80 54.26 19.18
N MET A 519 -5.42 53.13 19.51
CA MET A 519 -6.04 52.29 18.48
C MET A 519 -7.31 52.97 17.94
N GLU A 520 -8.13 53.53 18.80
CA GLU A 520 -9.30 54.34 18.40
C GLU A 520 -8.86 55.60 17.63
N GLU A 521 -7.79 56.26 18.03
CA GLU A 521 -7.21 57.39 17.29
C GLU A 521 -6.74 56.96 15.89
N LEU A 522 -6.11 55.79 15.74
CA LEU A 522 -5.71 55.28 14.40
C LEU A 522 -6.94 54.99 13.55
N ILE A 523 -7.95 54.33 14.13
CA ILE A 523 -9.20 54.02 13.42
C ILE A 523 -9.89 55.30 12.96
N ASN A 524 -9.95 56.32 13.86
CA ASN A 524 -10.55 57.60 13.59
C ASN A 524 -9.74 58.46 12.58
N GLN A 525 -8.44 58.20 12.40
CA GLN A 525 -7.61 58.83 11.35
C GLN A 525 -7.87 58.22 9.98
N ILE A 526 -8.53 57.06 9.87
CA ILE A 526 -8.91 56.48 8.61
C ILE A 526 -10.20 57.13 8.12
N ASN A 527 -10.08 58.17 7.30
CA ASN A 527 -11.22 58.72 6.62
C ASN A 527 -11.72 57.74 5.56
N PRO A 528 -12.97 57.27 5.61
CA PRO A 528 -13.50 56.33 4.63
C PRO A 528 -13.38 56.81 3.16
N GLU A 529 -13.40 58.11 2.97
CA GLU A 529 -13.26 58.73 1.61
C GLU A 529 -11.84 58.57 1.03
N ASP A 530 -10.83 58.41 1.90
CA ASP A 530 -9.44 58.24 1.47
C ASP A 530 -9.07 56.76 1.23
N VAL A 531 -9.97 55.81 1.52
CA VAL A 531 -9.79 54.39 1.30
C VAL A 531 -10.29 54.03 -0.11
N LYS A 532 -9.38 53.70 -0.99
CA LYS A 532 -9.71 53.30 -2.38
C LYS A 532 -9.99 51.79 -2.42
N LEU A 533 -11.15 51.36 -2.91
CA LEU A 533 -11.42 49.95 -3.20
C LEU A 533 -10.97 49.67 -4.66
N VAL A 534 -9.96 48.81 -4.80
CA VAL A 534 -9.32 48.52 -6.09
C VAL A 534 -9.14 47.04 -6.34
N LYS A 535 -9.24 46.60 -7.60
CA LYS A 535 -8.98 45.23 -7.98
C LYS A 535 -7.49 44.96 -7.95
N LEU A 536 -7.09 43.76 -7.48
CA LEU A 536 -5.70 43.38 -7.29
C LEU A 536 -4.88 43.50 -8.60
N LYS A 537 -5.46 43.15 -9.74
CA LYS A 537 -4.84 43.33 -11.08
C LYS A 537 -4.40 44.72 -11.42
N ASN A 538 -5.03 45.74 -10.83
CA ASN A 538 -4.74 47.15 -11.12
C ASN A 538 -3.51 47.69 -10.36
N ILE A 539 -3.10 46.98 -9.30
CA ILE A 539 -2.05 47.39 -8.36
C ILE A 539 -0.94 46.38 -8.23
N CYS A 540 -1.12 45.15 -8.73
CA CYS A 540 -0.15 44.07 -8.64
C CYS A 540 0.02 43.34 -9.96
N ASN A 541 1.24 42.89 -10.24
CA ASN A 541 1.53 41.90 -11.26
C ASN A 541 1.32 40.51 -10.66
N ILE A 542 0.53 39.67 -11.33
CA ILE A 542 0.21 38.32 -10.88
C ILE A 542 0.74 37.31 -11.90
N SER A 543 1.68 36.49 -11.49
CA SER A 543 2.29 35.44 -12.32
C SER A 543 2.01 34.05 -11.73
N ILE A 544 1.90 33.05 -12.60
CA ILE A 544 1.88 31.64 -12.19
C ILE A 544 3.29 31.08 -12.29
N GLY A 545 3.67 30.18 -11.40
CA GLY A 545 4.96 29.54 -11.43
C GLY A 545 5.05 28.40 -12.45
N GLU A 546 6.22 27.76 -12.51
CA GLU A 546 6.53 26.69 -13.46
C GLU A 546 6.77 25.36 -12.74
N PHE A 547 6.36 24.25 -13.35
CA PHE A 547 6.51 22.93 -12.76
C PHE A 547 8.00 22.51 -12.72
N VAL A 548 8.42 22.01 -11.56
CA VAL A 548 9.72 21.35 -11.41
C VAL A 548 9.50 19.96 -10.80
N HIS A 549 10.11 18.95 -11.44
CA HIS A 549 10.04 17.56 -10.95
C HIS A 549 10.75 17.43 -9.59
N LYS A 550 10.20 16.54 -8.72
CA LYS A 550 10.74 16.32 -7.37
C LYS A 550 12.15 15.72 -7.41
N ASP A 551 12.47 14.92 -8.39
CA ASP A 551 13.79 14.31 -8.64
C ASP A 551 14.88 15.31 -9.04
N LYS A 552 14.49 16.54 -9.41
CA LYS A 552 15.41 17.67 -9.66
C LYS A 552 15.60 18.57 -8.43
N GLN A 553 14.86 18.31 -7.34
CA GLN A 553 15.00 19.05 -6.09
C GLN A 553 15.97 18.31 -5.17
N SER A 554 16.80 19.05 -4.44
CA SER A 554 17.79 18.54 -3.50
C SER A 554 17.80 19.43 -2.26
N ASP A 555 18.02 18.86 -1.08
CA ASP A 555 18.11 19.62 0.17
C ASP A 555 19.37 20.52 0.22
N ASP A 556 20.36 20.24 -0.62
CA ASP A 556 21.62 21.02 -0.72
C ASP A 556 21.54 22.18 -1.74
N ALA A 557 20.47 22.31 -2.51
CA ALA A 557 20.31 23.35 -3.52
C ALA A 557 19.97 24.72 -2.87
N PRO A 558 20.33 25.87 -3.51
CA PRO A 558 20.27 27.17 -2.85
C PRO A 558 18.86 27.79 -2.77
N PHE A 559 17.95 27.46 -3.68
CA PHE A 559 16.68 28.20 -3.81
C PHE A 559 15.48 27.35 -3.38
N PRO A 560 14.67 27.84 -2.41
CA PRO A 560 13.48 27.10 -1.96
C PRO A 560 12.42 27.02 -3.05
N VAL A 561 11.75 25.85 -3.13
CA VAL A 561 10.65 25.56 -4.05
C VAL A 561 9.32 25.61 -3.32
N TYR A 562 8.38 26.43 -3.80
CA TYR A 562 7.02 26.50 -3.27
C TYR A 562 6.02 25.96 -4.30
N ASN A 563 5.24 24.93 -3.91
CA ASN A 563 4.35 24.25 -4.84
C ASN A 563 2.98 23.93 -4.23
N GLY A 564 2.25 24.97 -3.77
CA GLY A 564 0.90 24.83 -3.25
C GLY A 564 0.77 24.32 -1.81
N GLY A 565 1.90 24.24 -1.08
CA GLY A 565 1.95 23.93 0.36
C GLY A 565 1.95 25.17 1.23
N THR A 566 2.00 24.98 2.56
CA THR A 566 2.20 26.05 3.55
C THR A 566 3.69 26.39 3.74
N THR A 567 4.57 25.48 3.39
CA THR A 567 6.03 25.59 3.44
C THR A 567 6.65 25.24 2.09
N ASN A 568 7.95 25.41 1.94
CA ASN A 568 8.68 24.94 0.77
C ASN A 568 8.64 23.40 0.68
N THR A 569 8.67 22.87 -0.53
CA THR A 569 8.61 21.42 -0.83
C THR A 569 9.98 20.78 -1.05
N GLY A 570 11.04 21.57 -1.05
CA GLY A 570 12.43 21.22 -1.31
C GLY A 570 13.19 22.42 -1.83
N TYR A 571 14.39 22.20 -2.38
CA TYR A 571 15.25 23.26 -2.93
C TYR A 571 15.66 22.90 -4.37
N TYR A 572 16.01 23.94 -5.18
CA TYR A 572 16.38 23.79 -6.58
C TYR A 572 17.57 24.67 -6.94
N GLU A 573 18.32 24.29 -7.97
CA GLU A 573 19.52 25.00 -8.43
C GLU A 573 19.23 26.36 -9.11
N ASN A 574 18.00 26.56 -9.57
CA ASN A 574 17.56 27.77 -10.24
C ASN A 574 16.38 28.42 -9.53
N TYR A 575 16.17 29.71 -9.79
CA TYR A 575 15.01 30.45 -9.35
C TYR A 575 14.24 31.03 -10.55
N ASN A 576 12.92 31.20 -10.42
CA ASN A 576 12.07 31.86 -11.40
C ASN A 576 11.37 33.10 -10.84
N ASN A 577 11.60 33.42 -9.59
CA ASN A 577 11.09 34.60 -8.90
C ASN A 577 12.15 35.19 -7.97
N GLU A 578 12.13 36.52 -7.80
CA GLU A 578 13.01 37.22 -6.86
C GLU A 578 12.29 38.46 -6.27
N GLY A 579 12.84 38.97 -5.18
CA GLY A 579 12.37 40.18 -4.50
C GLY A 579 11.26 39.92 -3.49
N GLN A 580 10.46 40.97 -3.22
CA GLN A 580 9.39 40.96 -2.22
C GLN A 580 8.05 40.64 -2.86
N LYS A 581 7.49 39.45 -2.54
CA LYS A 581 6.23 38.98 -3.16
C LYS A 581 5.32 38.30 -2.17
N VAL A 582 4.03 38.38 -2.44
CA VAL A 582 3.03 37.56 -1.77
C VAL A 582 2.76 36.33 -2.63
N LEU A 583 2.74 35.14 -2.01
CA LEU A 583 2.52 33.88 -2.67
C LEU A 583 1.18 33.29 -2.25
N ILE A 584 0.35 32.87 -3.22
CA ILE A 584 -0.92 32.19 -2.96
C ILE A 584 -0.88 30.76 -3.51
N SER A 585 -1.20 29.79 -2.67
CA SER A 585 -1.37 28.39 -3.09
C SER A 585 -2.62 28.25 -3.95
N ALA A 586 -2.47 27.74 -5.18
CA ALA A 586 -3.52 27.71 -6.19
C ALA A 586 -4.39 26.43 -6.14
N ARG A 587 -3.87 25.30 -5.61
CA ARG A 587 -4.52 23.98 -5.70
C ARG A 587 -4.24 23.11 -4.49
N GLY A 588 -5.15 22.14 -4.23
CA GLY A 588 -5.01 21.14 -3.18
C GLY A 588 -5.60 21.57 -1.85
N ALA A 589 -5.34 20.82 -0.78
CA ALA A 589 -5.87 21.07 0.57
C ALA A 589 -5.53 22.45 1.12
N ASN A 590 -4.45 23.07 0.64
CA ASN A 590 -3.99 24.39 1.05
C ASN A 590 -4.32 25.50 0.01
N ALA A 591 -5.23 25.25 -0.93
CA ALA A 591 -5.64 26.29 -1.86
C ALA A 591 -6.14 27.53 -1.08
N GLY A 592 -5.71 28.72 -1.48
CA GLY A 592 -6.02 29.98 -0.80
C GLY A 592 -5.04 30.38 0.31
N PHE A 593 -4.14 29.50 0.72
CA PHE A 593 -3.11 29.84 1.71
C PHE A 593 -2.19 30.93 1.18
N VAL A 594 -2.04 31.99 1.98
CA VAL A 594 -1.25 33.18 1.65
C VAL A 594 0.04 33.19 2.45
N ASN A 595 1.15 33.34 1.75
CA ASN A 595 2.49 33.47 2.33
C ASN A 595 3.19 34.72 1.84
N LYS A 596 4.22 35.19 2.55
CA LYS A 596 5.12 36.28 2.14
C LYS A 596 6.53 35.72 1.94
N ILE A 597 7.16 36.10 0.83
CA ILE A 597 8.52 35.63 0.48
C ILE A 597 9.35 36.82 0.07
N GLU A 598 10.59 36.85 0.55
CA GLU A 598 11.61 37.82 0.16
C GLU A 598 12.87 37.07 -0.28
N GLY A 599 13.46 37.48 -1.38
CA GLY A 599 14.65 36.85 -1.96
C GLY A 599 14.35 36.05 -3.22
N GLN A 600 15.24 35.09 -3.52
CA GLN A 600 15.16 34.26 -4.72
C GLN A 600 14.52 32.89 -4.38
N TYR A 601 13.56 32.46 -5.20
CA TYR A 601 12.86 31.22 -4.99
C TYR A 601 12.28 30.67 -6.31
N TRP A 602 11.93 29.39 -6.32
CA TRP A 602 11.18 28.79 -7.43
C TRP A 602 9.69 28.69 -7.07
N ALA A 603 8.86 29.38 -7.82
CA ALA A 603 7.40 29.20 -7.76
C ALA A 603 6.98 28.05 -8.67
N GLY A 604 6.33 27.03 -8.13
CA GLY A 604 5.74 25.92 -8.86
C GLY A 604 4.41 26.32 -9.55
N ASN A 605 3.94 25.49 -10.47
CA ASN A 605 2.71 25.71 -11.22
C ASN A 605 1.42 25.66 -10.38
N SER A 606 1.53 25.36 -9.09
CA SER A 606 0.42 25.41 -8.12
C SER A 606 0.48 26.64 -7.21
N CYS A 607 1.23 27.67 -7.58
CA CYS A 607 1.36 28.94 -6.87
C CYS A 607 1.20 30.14 -7.77
N TYR A 608 0.62 31.20 -7.23
CA TYR A 608 0.62 32.52 -7.82
C TYR A 608 1.54 33.44 -7.04
N SER A 609 2.44 34.13 -7.74
CA SER A 609 3.32 35.15 -7.17
C SER A 609 2.74 36.53 -7.50
N ILE A 610 2.58 37.37 -6.47
CA ILE A 610 1.95 38.68 -6.53
C ILE A 610 3.02 39.72 -6.16
N GLU A 611 3.28 40.64 -7.08
CA GLU A 611 4.23 41.74 -6.94
C GLU A 611 3.54 43.10 -7.06
N VAL A 612 3.74 43.96 -6.09
CA VAL A 612 3.20 45.34 -6.11
C VAL A 612 3.87 46.16 -7.18
N ILE A 613 3.05 46.87 -8.00
CA ILE A 613 3.54 47.70 -9.12
C ILE A 613 4.15 48.99 -8.57
N ASP A 614 3.39 49.74 -7.77
CA ASP A 614 3.85 51.01 -7.20
C ASP A 614 4.17 50.86 -5.70
N LYS A 615 5.46 50.66 -5.38
CA LYS A 615 5.95 50.51 -4.00
C LYS A 615 5.97 51.83 -3.20
N GLN A 616 5.70 53.00 -3.85
CA GLN A 616 5.60 54.27 -3.15
C GLN A 616 4.21 54.49 -2.56
N GLU A 617 3.18 53.99 -3.23
CA GLU A 617 1.78 54.10 -2.79
C GLU A 617 1.29 52.91 -2.01
N ILE A 618 1.85 51.69 -2.26
CA ILE A 618 1.38 50.41 -1.66
C ILE A 618 2.53 49.63 -1.09
N ASP A 619 2.39 49.28 0.17
CA ASP A 619 3.32 48.38 0.84
C ASP A 619 2.91 46.91 0.59
N TRP A 620 3.83 46.08 0.15
CA TRP A 620 3.57 44.66 -0.15
C TRP A 620 3.20 43.83 1.09
N ILE A 621 3.70 44.22 2.29
CA ILE A 621 3.31 43.59 3.56
C ILE A 621 1.87 43.90 3.90
N TYR A 622 1.36 45.09 3.53
CA TYR A 622 -0.07 45.40 3.69
C TYR A 622 -0.94 44.48 2.82
N ILE A 623 -0.54 44.25 1.56
CA ILE A 623 -1.18 43.29 0.66
C ILE A 623 -1.19 41.88 1.27
N TYR A 624 -0.04 41.45 1.84
CA TYR A 624 0.04 40.16 2.52
C TYR A 624 -0.98 40.06 3.65
N TYR A 625 -1.01 41.00 4.60
CA TYR A 625 -1.94 40.93 5.73
C TYR A 625 -3.40 40.99 5.31
N TYR A 626 -3.71 41.81 4.31
CA TYR A 626 -5.08 41.90 3.79
C TYR A 626 -5.55 40.61 3.15
N LEU A 627 -4.72 40.00 2.32
CA LEU A 627 -5.03 38.72 1.68
C LEU A 627 -5.05 37.56 2.68
N LYS A 628 -4.12 37.57 3.65
CA LYS A 628 -4.08 36.60 4.75
C LYS A 628 -5.38 36.58 5.58
N ASN A 629 -5.87 37.76 5.92
CA ASN A 629 -7.16 37.91 6.62
C ASN A 629 -8.38 37.48 5.78
N ASN A 630 -8.23 37.38 4.47
CA ASN A 630 -9.33 37.06 3.54
C ASN A 630 -9.11 35.71 2.80
N GLU A 631 -8.28 34.79 3.32
CA GLU A 631 -8.01 33.47 2.71
C GLU A 631 -9.31 32.72 2.38
N ASN A 632 -10.28 32.73 3.26
CA ASN A 632 -11.58 32.08 3.04
C ASN A 632 -12.38 32.72 1.88
N LYS A 633 -12.26 34.03 1.69
CA LYS A 633 -12.94 34.72 0.60
C LYS A 633 -12.26 34.51 -0.76
N LEU A 634 -10.93 34.27 -0.76
CA LEU A 634 -10.17 33.93 -1.97
C LEU A 634 -10.64 32.60 -2.56
N LEU A 635 -11.03 31.64 -1.72
CA LEU A 635 -11.54 30.34 -2.13
C LEU A 635 -12.91 30.43 -2.84
N GLY A 636 -13.75 31.43 -2.46
CA GLY A 636 -15.12 31.55 -2.96
C GLY A 636 -16.02 30.37 -2.54
N GLU A 637 -17.27 30.36 -3.05
CA GLU A 637 -18.19 29.23 -2.89
C GLU A 637 -17.74 28.05 -3.77
N GLN A 638 -17.27 26.97 -3.15
CA GLN A 638 -16.84 25.77 -3.87
C GLN A 638 -17.95 24.74 -3.99
N GLN A 639 -18.02 24.07 -5.15
CA GLN A 639 -18.86 22.89 -5.33
C GLN A 639 -18.31 21.71 -4.49
N THR A 640 -19.16 21.10 -3.69
CA THR A 640 -18.84 19.90 -2.92
C THR A 640 -18.42 18.75 -3.86
N GLY A 641 -17.19 18.23 -3.67
CA GLY A 641 -16.67 17.07 -4.39
C GLY A 641 -15.47 17.31 -5.33
N SER A 642 -15.03 18.57 -5.52
CA SER A 642 -13.82 18.87 -6.31
C SER A 642 -12.61 19.21 -5.43
N ILE A 643 -11.39 18.95 -5.95
CA ILE A 643 -10.14 19.40 -5.32
C ILE A 643 -10.16 20.92 -5.26
N PRO A 644 -9.98 21.57 -4.08
CA PRO A 644 -9.95 23.02 -3.95
C PRO A 644 -8.95 23.65 -4.91
N ALA A 645 -9.37 24.67 -5.65
CA ALA A 645 -8.51 25.41 -6.56
C ALA A 645 -8.96 26.86 -6.70
N ILE A 646 -8.00 27.76 -6.89
CA ILE A 646 -8.23 29.18 -7.19
C ILE A 646 -7.70 29.47 -8.58
N SER A 647 -8.49 30.16 -9.38
CA SER A 647 -8.07 30.62 -10.71
C SER A 647 -7.35 31.97 -10.63
N LYS A 648 -6.45 32.23 -11.60
CA LYS A 648 -5.80 33.54 -11.73
C LYS A 648 -6.80 34.67 -11.78
N LYS A 649 -7.91 34.49 -12.51
CA LYS A 649 -8.98 35.49 -12.66
C LYS A 649 -9.64 35.83 -11.32
N GLN A 650 -9.85 34.87 -10.42
CA GLN A 650 -10.41 35.13 -9.09
C GLN A 650 -9.48 36.05 -8.28
N ILE A 651 -8.17 35.82 -8.33
CA ILE A 651 -7.18 36.68 -7.65
C ILE A 651 -7.10 38.05 -8.30
N GLU A 652 -7.10 38.13 -9.64
CA GLU A 652 -7.08 39.40 -10.41
C GLU A 652 -8.27 40.28 -10.10
N GLU A 653 -9.45 39.71 -9.96
CA GLU A 653 -10.71 40.44 -9.72
C GLU A 653 -10.98 40.68 -8.21
N PHE A 654 -10.13 40.15 -7.34
CA PHE A 654 -10.29 40.32 -5.88
C PHE A 654 -10.12 41.81 -5.51
N GLU A 655 -11.10 42.34 -4.81
CA GLU A 655 -11.11 43.75 -4.39
C GLU A 655 -10.42 43.92 -3.02
N ILE A 656 -9.53 44.90 -2.98
CA ILE A 656 -8.75 45.23 -1.80
C ILE A 656 -8.90 46.71 -1.46
N ALA A 657 -9.12 46.99 -0.18
CA ALA A 657 -9.20 48.35 0.35
C ALA A 657 -7.80 48.89 0.61
N ILE A 658 -7.43 49.97 -0.02
CA ILE A 658 -6.10 50.60 0.05
C ILE A 658 -6.23 51.97 0.74
N PRO A 659 -5.85 52.10 2.01
CA PRO A 659 -5.71 53.38 2.69
C PRO A 659 -4.39 54.07 2.28
N PRO A 660 -4.21 55.36 2.64
CA PRO A 660 -2.94 56.06 2.40
C PRO A 660 -1.73 55.31 2.96
N ILE A 661 -0.57 55.34 2.30
CA ILE A 661 0.64 54.59 2.65
C ILE A 661 1.07 54.76 4.11
N LYS A 662 0.87 55.92 4.68
CA LYS A 662 1.16 56.20 6.09
C LYS A 662 0.32 55.32 7.03
N ILE A 663 -0.96 55.13 6.72
CA ILE A 663 -1.87 54.28 7.47
C ILE A 663 -1.52 52.79 7.27
N GLN A 664 -1.22 52.39 6.03
CA GLN A 664 -0.75 51.02 5.75
C GLN A 664 0.43 50.64 6.65
N ARG A 665 1.45 51.52 6.74
CA ARG A 665 2.65 51.30 7.58
C ARG A 665 2.36 51.21 9.08
N GLN A 666 1.36 51.99 9.57
CA GLN A 666 0.92 51.89 10.94
C GLN A 666 0.22 50.56 11.24
N ILE A 667 -0.64 50.09 10.30
CA ILE A 667 -1.30 48.80 10.40
C ILE A 667 -0.27 47.67 10.39
N ILE A 668 0.68 47.71 9.45
CA ILE A 668 1.77 46.72 9.34
C ILE A 668 2.55 46.66 10.66
N TYR A 669 2.97 47.82 11.20
CA TYR A 669 3.75 47.86 12.43
C TYR A 669 3.04 47.13 13.57
N ILE A 670 1.73 47.36 13.73
CA ILE A 670 0.93 46.74 14.79
C ILE A 670 0.83 45.22 14.55
N LEU A 671 0.49 44.79 13.33
CA LEU A 671 0.31 43.39 13.01
C LEU A 671 1.63 42.58 13.06
N ASP A 672 2.77 43.20 12.67
CA ASP A 672 4.08 42.57 12.81
C ASP A 672 4.46 42.32 14.29
N LYS A 673 4.08 43.24 15.21
CA LYS A 673 4.33 43.06 16.65
C LYS A 673 3.52 41.88 17.20
N PHE A 674 2.23 41.79 16.85
CA PHE A 674 1.39 40.66 17.25
C PHE A 674 1.88 39.35 16.66
N THR A 675 2.24 39.33 15.36
CA THR A 675 2.75 38.14 14.71
C THR A 675 4.07 37.69 15.31
N GLY A 676 4.96 38.64 15.65
CA GLY A 676 6.20 38.40 16.37
C GLY A 676 5.98 37.77 17.74
N LEU A 677 5.04 38.32 18.53
CA LEU A 677 4.71 37.80 19.85
C LEU A 677 4.16 36.37 19.76
N LEU A 678 3.24 36.11 18.83
CA LEU A 678 2.69 34.76 18.60
C LEU A 678 3.80 33.75 18.23
N SER A 679 4.78 34.17 17.41
CA SER A 679 5.91 33.31 17.04
C SER A 679 6.81 32.99 18.23
N GLU A 680 7.08 33.95 19.14
CA GLU A 680 7.86 33.69 20.35
C GLU A 680 7.10 32.76 21.31
N MET A 681 5.80 32.95 21.49
CA MET A 681 4.94 32.06 22.31
C MET A 681 4.90 30.63 21.78
N GLU A 682 4.92 30.42 20.46
CA GLU A 682 5.02 29.08 19.85
C GLU A 682 6.39 28.43 20.16
N LYS A 683 7.48 29.19 20.08
CA LYS A 683 8.82 28.71 20.46
C LYS A 683 8.89 28.36 21.94
N GLU A 684 8.32 29.23 22.82
CA GLU A 684 8.23 28.94 24.26
C GLU A 684 7.49 27.62 24.51
N LEU A 685 6.32 27.45 23.90
CA LEU A 685 5.54 26.24 24.04
C LEU A 685 6.32 24.98 23.68
N GLU A 686 7.08 24.99 22.56
CA GLU A 686 7.94 23.87 22.16
C GLU A 686 9.08 23.62 23.16
N ALA A 687 9.76 24.69 23.59
CA ALA A 687 10.84 24.58 24.56
C ALA A 687 10.32 24.06 25.91
N ARG A 688 9.15 24.51 26.36
CA ARG A 688 8.48 24.02 27.61
C ARG A 688 8.05 22.54 27.47
N LYS A 689 7.60 22.09 26.33
CA LYS A 689 7.32 20.66 26.10
C LYS A 689 8.60 19.80 26.28
N LYS A 690 9.71 20.20 25.69
CA LYS A 690 11.02 19.53 25.89
C LYS A 690 11.47 19.56 27.36
N GLN A 691 11.29 20.70 28.05
CA GLN A 691 11.60 20.85 29.46
C GLN A 691 10.74 19.90 30.32
N TYR A 692 9.42 19.81 30.03
CA TYR A 692 8.51 18.86 30.67
C TYR A 692 8.91 17.42 30.46
N GLU A 693 9.25 17.04 29.22
CA GLU A 693 9.72 15.68 28.89
C GLU A 693 10.98 15.32 29.66
N TYR A 694 11.95 16.21 29.72
CA TYR A 694 13.16 16.02 30.50
C TYR A 694 12.84 15.76 31.99
N TYR A 695 12.10 16.64 32.65
CA TYR A 695 11.81 16.48 34.07
C TYR A 695 10.89 15.30 34.36
N ARG A 696 9.92 15.02 33.47
CA ARG A 696 9.07 13.83 33.61
C ARG A 696 9.95 12.55 33.59
N ASP A 697 10.87 12.45 32.65
CA ASP A 697 11.72 11.28 32.49
C ASP A 697 12.71 11.15 33.66
N GLU A 698 13.30 12.24 34.13
CA GLU A 698 14.16 12.24 35.31
C GLU A 698 13.38 11.84 36.62
N LEU A 699 12.18 12.34 36.79
CA LEU A 699 11.40 12.11 38.01
C LEU A 699 10.72 10.73 38.05
N LEU A 700 10.33 10.18 36.87
CA LEU A 700 9.55 8.94 36.80
C LEU A 700 10.37 7.69 36.46
N THR A 701 11.56 7.81 35.88
CA THR A 701 12.37 6.64 35.54
C THR A 701 13.19 6.08 36.70
N PHE A 702 13.36 6.84 37.81
CA PHE A 702 14.10 6.42 39.01
C PHE A 702 15.47 5.77 38.73
N LYS A 703 16.13 6.21 37.63
CA LYS A 703 17.33 5.55 37.07
C LYS A 703 18.51 5.46 38.02
N GLU A 704 18.61 6.30 39.03
CA GLU A 704 19.77 6.34 39.94
C GLU A 704 19.52 5.87 41.39
N GLN A 705 18.30 5.58 41.80
CA GLN A 705 18.03 5.20 43.21
C GLN A 705 18.35 3.72 43.51
N LYS A 706 18.57 2.85 42.52
CA LYS A 706 18.93 1.43 42.77
C LYS A 706 20.25 1.23 43.52
N ASN A 707 21.12 2.22 43.54
CA ASN A 707 22.41 2.14 44.25
C ASN A 707 22.39 2.79 45.65
N LYS A 708 21.31 3.45 46.08
CA LYS A 708 21.18 4.06 47.41
C LYS A 708 20.31 3.27 48.38
N TRP A 709 19.69 2.15 47.92
CA TRP A 709 18.82 1.29 48.72
C TRP A 709 19.41 -0.14 48.92
N LYS A 710 20.74 -0.25 48.93
CA LYS A 710 21.47 -1.45 49.41
C LYS A 710 22.17 -1.11 50.72
#